data_c367e270200b58653dde2f8e8310db8e
#
_entry.id   c367e270200b58653dde2f8e8310db8e
#
_cell.length_a   1.000
_cell.length_b   1.000
_cell.length_c   1.000
_cell.angle_alpha   90.00
_cell.angle_beta   90.00
_cell.angle_gamma   90.00
#
_symmetry.space_group_name_H-M   'P 1'
#
loop_
_entity.id
_entity.type
_entity.pdbx_description
1 polymer ?
#
loop_
_entity_poly.entity_id
_entity_poly.type
_entity_poly.pdbx_seq_one_letter_code
_entity_poly.pdbx_strand_id
1 'polypeptide(L)'
;TDAEKSVTSLLAAAYEKQPSGGMGFYRAFDVTVTDDGCSFDIAKDGRFDLYLVANADPTLEGAVKALGAGSPVTELEELLVEQAPDADNAFVMTTPEVLKIISYSGEVADCGEVSLRRLSMRIDLLNKAEGLTITKVTFRNRAVKSRLFTPNAMLAEPGAVEDKEYPDLNLVGSFDVPAEYKSKIYGYENLSRRGEATVPTLDIEYTYLDQPYTHTVEFLDRNDPEGLAPLALKRNYLYRITVGRKVEPEFGIEVVDWTNEESFNVDDITFQAEMNAKLAINHFAGANVKTIDEAQGTVAFTTADPNNTSAYVAWNEKWATAVYYNAADETYYRVPTRDEMYLLFPDETNHVRFDEAMDGTSEITETLPEKLFGSKETNGGEGKSWFKNAAAAVPPRADQPAYPIVYAIRFKGTAQCAAYRYEVKNSDQPATGELEIRIKALQANSLLTIGEVSDEAYWGNPADGDTDAENQLVYHIAATGYKQPDSESVSDKGINSFFWTSTEADESKAHNAGHNAVAVLVDVQPKIDAGTLRLVKASAEESAAVDQQRRNAALKVNMFTPFNVSSLDKAQKKVAFFDKLAVSADDCPVSTYFTYTELQDAGLTAADAVLTDDSGNEYRLPTEGELNLILPMWTAPEQREQIDLENKYWGVYHLWWNDNESTNPKKNPATDNYVMATDVSTTGWTETIYLKNDMDNLPDKATNTGKTDGDYVVKGQSWMKKGAQSEMVHYYLTVPDDPQKGNYNIAPVYGLRFKGTSQYAAYRWESCQIADNPLERYLSIKIKALGKDDTKTTIDMVASEDFWTEGSYIEFQFPASGYYSSANADNPTPENITYRGVVGYSWSSSLWTGGSHARTLNFSLNNAGVHHVIPGHRFPLRLVRVQK
;
A
#
# COMPACT_ATOMS: atom_id res chain seq x y z
N THR A 1 20.49 16.33 -30.84
CA THR A 1 21.51 16.27 -31.91
C THR A 1 20.93 15.60 -33.15
N ASP A 2 21.58 15.76 -34.33
CA ASP A 2 21.13 15.07 -35.54
C ASP A 2 21.19 13.54 -35.37
N ALA A 3 22.17 13.02 -34.63
CA ALA A 3 22.26 11.60 -34.32
C ALA A 3 21.05 11.08 -33.55
N GLU A 4 20.45 11.90 -32.70
CA GLU A 4 19.26 11.51 -31.92
C GLU A 4 17.99 11.35 -32.77
N LYS A 5 17.91 11.99 -33.91
CA LYS A 5 16.76 12.02 -34.84
C LYS A 5 16.98 11.19 -36.11
N SER A 6 18.22 10.79 -36.38
CA SER A 6 18.59 10.12 -37.61
C SER A 6 18.10 8.69 -37.67
N VAL A 7 17.45 8.31 -38.76
CA VAL A 7 17.16 6.93 -39.15
C VAL A 7 18.07 6.61 -40.35
N THR A 8 19.16 5.89 -40.10
CA THR A 8 20.15 5.51 -41.12
C THR A 8 19.87 4.13 -41.72
N SER A 9 19.17 3.30 -41.01
CA SER A 9 18.72 1.97 -41.46
C SER A 9 17.38 1.64 -40.81
N LEU A 10 16.57 0.81 -41.47
CA LEU A 10 15.28 0.39 -40.98
C LEU A 10 15.01 -1.05 -41.41
N LEU A 11 14.62 -1.90 -40.45
CA LEU A 11 14.17 -3.27 -40.69
C LEU A 11 12.70 -3.39 -40.35
N ALA A 12 11.94 -4.22 -41.10
CA ALA A 12 10.59 -4.62 -40.78
C ALA A 12 10.56 -6.14 -40.52
N ALA A 13 10.33 -6.54 -39.29
CA ALA A 13 10.07 -7.94 -38.94
C ALA A 13 8.57 -8.21 -39.12
N ALA A 14 8.23 -9.06 -40.07
CA ALA A 14 6.85 -9.40 -40.40
C ALA A 14 6.45 -10.73 -39.76
N TYR A 15 5.29 -10.74 -39.11
CA TYR A 15 4.65 -11.90 -38.51
C TYR A 15 3.34 -12.20 -39.21
N GLU A 16 3.06 -13.46 -39.51
CA GLU A 16 1.83 -13.91 -40.16
C GLU A 16 1.04 -14.87 -39.29
N LYS A 17 -0.26 -14.96 -39.51
CA LYS A 17 -1.14 -15.90 -38.79
C LYS A 17 -0.78 -17.35 -39.15
N GLN A 18 -0.48 -18.16 -38.16
CA GLN A 18 -0.14 -19.57 -38.31
C GLN A 18 -1.41 -20.43 -38.40
N PRO A 19 -1.35 -21.60 -39.03
CA PRO A 19 -2.46 -22.56 -39.09
C PRO A 19 -2.90 -23.07 -37.68
N SER A 20 -1.92 -23.09 -36.73
CA SER A 20 -2.16 -23.47 -35.34
C SER A 20 -2.82 -22.39 -34.49
N GLY A 21 -3.07 -21.19 -35.05
CA GLY A 21 -3.48 -19.99 -34.33
C GLY A 21 -2.25 -19.22 -33.85
N GLY A 22 -2.37 -17.95 -33.53
CA GLY A 22 -1.25 -17.06 -33.15
C GLY A 22 -0.51 -16.51 -34.36
N MET A 23 0.44 -15.61 -34.07
CA MET A 23 1.32 -14.96 -35.06
C MET A 23 2.71 -15.58 -35.00
N GLY A 24 3.27 -15.97 -36.14
CA GLY A 24 4.63 -16.52 -36.24
C GLY A 24 5.46 -15.72 -37.21
N PHE A 25 6.76 -15.65 -36.99
CA PHE A 25 7.72 -14.92 -37.83
C PHE A 25 7.63 -15.42 -39.27
N TYR A 26 7.43 -14.49 -40.19
CA TYR A 26 7.45 -14.75 -41.63
C TYR A 26 8.84 -14.46 -42.20
N ARG A 27 9.29 -13.19 -42.10
CA ARG A 27 10.56 -12.74 -42.62
C ARG A 27 10.90 -11.34 -42.10
N ALA A 28 12.18 -10.98 -42.07
CA ALA A 28 12.66 -9.61 -41.94
C ALA A 28 12.95 -9.01 -43.30
N PHE A 29 12.60 -7.74 -43.48
CA PHE A 29 12.82 -6.96 -44.70
C PHE A 29 13.69 -5.74 -44.45
N ASP A 30 14.61 -5.48 -45.34
CA ASP A 30 15.28 -4.18 -45.39
C ASP A 30 14.31 -3.14 -45.98
N VAL A 31 14.09 -2.08 -45.22
CA VAL A 31 13.16 -1.02 -45.60
C VAL A 31 13.92 0.11 -46.25
N THR A 32 13.50 0.50 -47.43
CA THR A 32 14.07 1.68 -48.14
C THR A 32 13.52 2.94 -47.46
N VAL A 33 14.42 3.79 -46.95
CA VAL A 33 14.09 5.08 -46.32
C VAL A 33 14.44 6.19 -47.30
N THR A 34 13.49 7.09 -47.54
CA THR A 34 13.64 8.28 -48.39
C THR A 34 13.15 9.52 -47.67
N ASP A 35 13.37 10.71 -48.20
CA ASP A 35 12.87 11.97 -47.62
C ASP A 35 11.33 12.02 -47.55
N ASP A 36 10.63 11.27 -48.42
CA ASP A 36 9.17 11.26 -48.55
C ASP A 36 8.51 10.10 -47.80
N GLY A 37 9.29 9.19 -47.20
CA GLY A 37 8.76 8.03 -46.48
C GLY A 37 9.63 6.78 -46.49
N CYS A 38 9.03 5.64 -46.16
CA CYS A 38 9.73 4.37 -46.18
C CYS A 38 8.89 3.28 -46.85
N SER A 39 9.52 2.30 -47.52
CA SER A 39 8.83 1.23 -48.24
C SER A 39 9.63 -0.06 -48.30
N PHE A 40 8.92 -1.18 -48.42
CA PHE A 40 9.50 -2.49 -48.73
C PHE A 40 8.43 -3.38 -49.37
N ASP A 41 8.86 -4.45 -50.05
CA ASP A 41 7.97 -5.33 -50.78
C ASP A 41 7.71 -6.67 -50.01
N ILE A 42 6.44 -7.03 -49.81
CA ILE A 42 6.00 -8.34 -49.33
C ILE A 42 5.43 -9.14 -50.49
N ALA A 43 6.15 -10.17 -50.94
CA ALA A 43 5.73 -11.04 -52.04
C ALA A 43 4.71 -12.11 -51.59
N LYS A 44 3.79 -11.77 -50.75
CA LYS A 44 2.79 -12.71 -50.22
C LYS A 44 1.52 -11.99 -49.82
N ASP A 45 0.35 -12.53 -50.26
CA ASP A 45 -0.96 -12.06 -49.83
C ASP A 45 -1.23 -12.55 -48.40
N GLY A 46 -1.75 -11.68 -47.55
CA GLY A 46 -2.11 -12.07 -46.17
C GLY A 46 -2.20 -10.91 -45.19
N ARG A 47 -2.44 -11.26 -43.93
CA ARG A 47 -2.40 -10.30 -42.80
C ARG A 47 -1.08 -10.46 -42.07
N PHE A 48 -0.44 -9.32 -41.86
CA PHE A 48 0.85 -9.26 -41.17
C PHE A 48 0.81 -8.29 -40.02
N ASP A 49 1.49 -8.66 -38.94
CA ASP A 49 1.87 -7.79 -37.84
C ASP A 49 3.35 -7.38 -38.09
N LEU A 50 3.62 -6.07 -38.19
CA LEU A 50 4.95 -5.54 -38.46
C LEU A 50 5.55 -4.88 -37.22
N TYR A 51 6.81 -5.20 -36.98
CA TYR A 51 7.66 -4.62 -35.96
C TYR A 51 8.85 -3.93 -36.62
N LEU A 52 8.95 -2.61 -36.48
CA LEU A 52 10.03 -1.87 -37.09
C LEU A 52 11.20 -1.66 -36.13
N VAL A 53 12.43 -1.82 -36.64
CA VAL A 53 13.68 -1.64 -35.88
C VAL A 53 14.58 -0.71 -36.72
N ALA A 54 14.81 0.50 -36.21
CA ALA A 54 15.71 1.46 -36.84
C ALA A 54 17.09 1.40 -36.18
N ASN A 55 18.11 1.64 -36.99
CA ASN A 55 19.52 1.77 -36.58
C ASN A 55 20.07 0.55 -35.84
N ALA A 56 19.61 -0.65 -36.20
CA ALA A 56 20.17 -1.89 -35.69
C ALA A 56 21.65 -2.00 -36.11
N ASP A 57 22.53 -2.31 -35.17
CA ASP A 57 23.90 -2.71 -35.50
C ASP A 57 23.92 -4.03 -36.25
N PRO A 58 25.05 -4.37 -36.94
CA PRO A 58 25.11 -5.62 -37.72
C PRO A 58 24.82 -6.91 -36.94
N THR A 59 25.06 -6.94 -35.61
CA THR A 59 24.80 -8.10 -34.75
C THR A 59 23.31 -8.24 -34.55
N LEU A 60 22.65 -7.17 -34.14
CA LEU A 60 21.21 -7.12 -33.96
C LEU A 60 20.45 -7.37 -35.26
N GLU A 61 20.88 -6.73 -36.35
CA GLU A 61 20.32 -6.96 -37.67
C GLU A 61 20.40 -8.43 -38.08
N GLY A 62 21.56 -9.03 -37.87
CA GLY A 62 21.76 -10.47 -38.11
C GLY A 62 20.85 -11.35 -37.24
N ALA A 63 20.68 -11.01 -35.97
CA ALA A 63 19.81 -11.76 -35.07
C ALA A 63 18.33 -11.66 -35.49
N VAL A 64 17.83 -10.48 -35.88
CA VAL A 64 16.47 -10.29 -36.39
C VAL A 64 16.24 -11.10 -37.69
N LYS A 65 17.21 -11.08 -38.62
CA LYS A 65 17.12 -11.84 -39.87
C LYS A 65 17.29 -13.37 -39.71
N ALA A 66 17.89 -13.82 -38.61
CA ALA A 66 18.12 -15.22 -38.32
C ALA A 66 16.94 -15.88 -37.58
N LEU A 67 15.89 -15.16 -37.22
CA LEU A 67 14.69 -15.73 -36.61
C LEU A 67 14.10 -16.83 -37.53
N GLY A 68 13.72 -17.95 -36.94
CA GLY A 68 13.13 -19.08 -37.67
C GLY A 68 11.72 -18.79 -38.14
N ALA A 69 11.35 -19.27 -39.33
CA ALA A 69 9.96 -19.17 -39.78
C ALA A 69 8.99 -19.84 -38.78
N GLY A 70 7.96 -19.12 -38.37
CA GLY A 70 7.02 -19.54 -37.35
C GLY A 70 7.42 -19.24 -35.91
N SER A 71 8.64 -18.68 -35.65
CA SER A 71 9.05 -18.25 -34.31
C SER A 71 8.01 -17.31 -33.69
N PRO A 72 7.68 -17.46 -32.38
CA PRO A 72 6.78 -16.55 -31.69
C PRO A 72 7.40 -15.15 -31.59
N VAL A 73 6.56 -14.14 -31.42
CA VAL A 73 7.00 -12.73 -31.30
C VAL A 73 7.92 -12.50 -30.10
N THR A 74 7.77 -13.30 -29.05
CA THR A 74 8.63 -13.22 -27.84
C THR A 74 10.11 -13.43 -28.14
N GLU A 75 10.46 -14.22 -29.16
CA GLU A 75 11.86 -14.35 -29.58
C GLU A 75 12.43 -13.04 -30.18
N LEU A 76 11.63 -12.28 -30.91
CA LEU A 76 12.00 -10.94 -31.37
C LEU A 76 12.06 -9.94 -30.20
N GLU A 77 11.05 -9.96 -29.34
CA GLU A 77 10.93 -9.03 -28.21
C GLU A 77 12.12 -9.12 -27.26
N GLU A 78 12.67 -10.33 -27.11
CA GLU A 78 13.76 -10.63 -26.18
C GLU A 78 15.16 -10.49 -26.79
N LEU A 79 15.28 -10.17 -28.09
CA LEU A 79 16.58 -9.94 -28.69
C LEU A 79 17.34 -8.83 -27.94
N LEU A 80 18.64 -9.02 -27.77
CA LEU A 80 19.49 -8.11 -27.03
C LEU A 80 20.08 -7.04 -27.95
N VAL A 81 19.98 -5.80 -27.51
CA VAL A 81 20.75 -4.68 -28.02
C VAL A 81 22.00 -4.57 -27.15
N GLU A 82 23.17 -4.87 -27.71
CA GLU A 82 24.44 -4.91 -26.98
C GLU A 82 25.33 -3.68 -27.23
N GLN A 83 25.00 -2.85 -28.22
CA GLN A 83 25.68 -1.60 -28.46
C GLN A 83 25.28 -0.57 -27.41
N ALA A 84 26.20 -0.16 -26.53
CA ALA A 84 25.94 0.88 -25.55
C ALA A 84 25.57 2.21 -26.27
N PRO A 85 24.53 2.93 -25.79
CA PRO A 85 24.12 4.21 -26.42
C PRO A 85 25.18 5.26 -26.17
N ASP A 86 25.57 5.96 -27.27
CA ASP A 86 26.57 7.03 -27.26
C ASP A 86 26.14 8.18 -28.15
N ALA A 87 26.68 9.38 -27.87
CA ALA A 87 26.40 10.61 -28.63
C ALA A 87 26.83 10.54 -30.10
N ASP A 88 27.81 9.71 -30.41
CA ASP A 88 28.42 9.59 -31.73
C ASP A 88 27.75 8.53 -32.62
N ASN A 89 26.82 7.76 -32.09
CA ASN A 89 26.13 6.68 -32.77
C ASN A 89 24.62 7.00 -32.95
N ALA A 90 24.05 6.55 -34.06
CA ALA A 90 22.59 6.60 -34.22
C ALA A 90 21.92 5.65 -33.24
N PHE A 91 20.87 6.13 -32.60
CA PHE A 91 20.17 5.38 -31.55
C PHE A 91 19.25 4.31 -32.12
N VAL A 92 19.26 3.12 -31.56
CA VAL A 92 18.29 2.07 -31.87
C VAL A 92 16.91 2.54 -31.47
N MET A 93 15.93 2.43 -32.38
CA MET A 93 14.55 2.83 -32.17
C MET A 93 13.60 1.71 -32.63
N THR A 94 12.44 1.64 -32.03
CA THR A 94 11.39 0.67 -32.37
C THR A 94 10.04 1.33 -32.45
N THR A 95 9.07 0.70 -33.13
CA THR A 95 7.66 1.10 -33.05
C THR A 95 7.14 0.81 -31.63
N PRO A 96 6.41 1.75 -30.99
CA PRO A 96 5.80 1.53 -29.68
C PRO A 96 4.66 0.51 -29.72
N GLU A 97 4.03 0.35 -30.89
CA GLU A 97 2.90 -0.54 -31.14
C GLU A 97 3.12 -1.35 -32.41
N VAL A 98 2.50 -2.51 -32.48
CA VAL A 98 2.53 -3.36 -33.66
C VAL A 98 1.71 -2.73 -34.78
N LEU A 99 2.29 -2.66 -35.99
CA LEU A 99 1.57 -2.20 -37.18
C LEU A 99 0.87 -3.38 -37.85
N LYS A 100 -0.44 -3.29 -38.05
CA LYS A 100 -1.24 -4.35 -38.65
C LYS A 100 -1.54 -3.99 -40.10
N ILE A 101 -1.09 -4.79 -41.04
CA ILE A 101 -1.33 -4.59 -42.46
C ILE A 101 -2.04 -5.78 -43.13
N ILE A 102 -2.69 -5.51 -44.25
CA ILE A 102 -3.18 -6.52 -45.19
C ILE A 102 -2.45 -6.30 -46.50
N SER A 103 -1.73 -7.32 -46.97
CA SER A 103 -1.03 -7.32 -48.26
C SER A 103 -1.85 -8.07 -49.30
N TYR A 104 -2.02 -7.45 -50.47
CA TYR A 104 -2.56 -8.06 -51.67
C TYR A 104 -1.62 -7.88 -52.85
N SER A 105 -1.48 -8.88 -53.68
CA SER A 105 -0.60 -8.87 -54.83
C SER A 105 -0.92 -7.71 -55.79
N GLY A 106 0.06 -6.84 -56.02
CA GLY A 106 -0.01 -5.65 -56.87
C GLY A 106 -0.66 -4.41 -56.26
N GLU A 107 -0.97 -4.44 -54.95
CA GLU A 107 -1.51 -3.28 -54.21
C GLU A 107 -0.48 -2.72 -53.24
N VAL A 108 -0.58 -1.40 -52.95
CA VAL A 108 0.20 -0.75 -51.90
C VAL A 108 -0.63 -0.68 -50.61
N ALA A 109 -0.11 -1.23 -49.53
CA ALA A 109 -0.68 -1.05 -48.20
C ALA A 109 -0.03 0.17 -47.53
N ASP A 110 -0.79 1.22 -47.35
CA ASP A 110 -0.33 2.44 -46.68
C ASP A 110 -0.49 2.24 -45.14
N CYS A 111 0.62 2.36 -44.40
CA CYS A 111 0.67 2.27 -42.96
C CYS A 111 0.41 3.61 -42.25
N GLY A 112 0.27 4.69 -43.01
CA GLY A 112 0.20 6.05 -42.47
C GLY A 112 1.51 6.51 -41.84
N GLU A 113 1.41 7.49 -40.93
CA GLU A 113 2.56 8.00 -40.18
C GLU A 113 2.94 7.01 -39.06
N VAL A 114 4.23 6.66 -39.02
CA VAL A 114 4.76 5.69 -38.05
C VAL A 114 5.74 6.38 -37.11
N SER A 115 5.41 6.38 -35.83
CA SER A 115 6.31 6.89 -34.79
C SER A 115 7.33 5.84 -34.38
N LEU A 116 8.59 6.26 -34.21
CA LEU A 116 9.66 5.44 -33.63
C LEU A 116 10.08 5.98 -32.26
N ARG A 117 10.31 5.12 -31.31
CA ARG A 117 10.82 5.48 -29.98
C ARG A 117 12.20 4.90 -29.72
N ARG A 118 13.08 5.72 -29.15
CA ARG A 118 14.44 5.32 -28.77
C ARG A 118 14.41 4.33 -27.63
N LEU A 119 15.30 3.35 -27.68
CA LEU A 119 15.51 2.43 -26.55
C LEU A 119 16.33 3.08 -25.43
N SER A 120 17.12 4.10 -25.76
CA SER A 120 17.96 4.84 -24.82
C SER A 120 17.19 5.90 -24.06
N MET A 121 17.72 6.28 -22.91
CA MET A 121 17.38 7.48 -22.14
C MET A 121 18.55 8.47 -22.18
N ARG A 122 18.32 9.73 -21.86
CA ARG A 122 19.30 10.81 -21.84
C ARG A 122 19.29 11.55 -20.49
N ILE A 123 20.47 11.95 -20.02
CA ILE A 123 20.62 12.85 -18.88
C ILE A 123 21.30 14.14 -19.37
N ASP A 124 20.70 15.29 -19.06
CA ASP A 124 21.26 16.61 -19.24
C ASP A 124 21.58 17.24 -17.89
N LEU A 125 22.69 17.95 -17.80
CA LEU A 125 23.07 18.73 -16.61
C LEU A 125 22.94 20.22 -16.89
N LEU A 126 22.42 20.93 -15.89
CA LEU A 126 22.25 22.36 -15.92
C LEU A 126 22.81 22.96 -14.61
N ASN A 127 23.92 23.67 -14.67
CA ASN A 127 24.48 24.38 -13.52
C ASN A 127 24.01 25.82 -13.47
N LYS A 128 23.18 26.15 -12.49
CA LYS A 128 22.68 27.50 -12.19
C LYS A 128 23.26 28.05 -10.88
N ALA A 129 24.10 27.27 -10.20
CA ALA A 129 24.66 27.67 -8.90
C ALA A 129 25.81 28.65 -9.06
N GLU A 130 25.73 29.77 -8.38
CA GLU A 130 26.80 30.76 -8.36
C GLU A 130 27.98 30.28 -7.50
N GLY A 131 29.21 30.48 -8.01
CA GLY A 131 30.42 30.03 -7.29
C GLY A 131 30.68 28.51 -7.32
N LEU A 132 29.89 27.76 -8.08
CA LEU A 132 30.06 26.32 -8.23
C LEU A 132 30.55 25.99 -9.64
N THR A 133 31.55 25.11 -9.70
CA THR A 133 32.08 24.59 -10.98
C THR A 133 32.00 23.08 -10.97
N ILE A 134 31.19 22.46 -11.85
CA ILE A 134 31.19 21.01 -12.02
C ILE A 134 32.41 20.61 -12.81
N THR A 135 33.21 19.69 -12.24
CA THR A 135 34.52 19.29 -12.79
C THR A 135 34.50 17.90 -13.40
N LYS A 136 33.65 17.01 -12.91
CA LYS A 136 33.52 15.64 -13.41
C LYS A 136 32.14 15.09 -13.09
N VAL A 137 31.66 14.17 -13.92
CA VAL A 137 30.46 13.39 -13.67
C VAL A 137 30.77 11.91 -13.90
N THR A 138 30.25 11.04 -13.01
CA THR A 138 30.30 9.60 -13.18
C THR A 138 28.89 9.02 -13.14
N PHE A 139 28.45 8.42 -14.24
CA PHE A 139 27.20 7.67 -14.26
C PHE A 139 27.47 6.25 -13.80
N ARG A 140 27.09 5.96 -12.55
CA ARG A 140 27.24 4.65 -11.93
C ARG A 140 26.13 3.71 -12.38
N ASN A 141 26.50 2.44 -12.58
CA ASN A 141 25.55 1.38 -12.97
C ASN A 141 24.72 1.76 -14.21
N ARG A 142 25.35 2.44 -15.18
CA ARG A 142 24.74 2.77 -16.46
C ARG A 142 24.38 1.49 -17.20
N ALA A 143 23.12 1.28 -17.54
CA ALA A 143 22.68 0.13 -18.33
C ALA A 143 23.23 0.27 -19.77
N VAL A 144 23.99 -0.74 -20.23
CA VAL A 144 24.64 -0.78 -21.57
C VAL A 144 24.03 -1.81 -22.49
N LYS A 145 23.08 -2.60 -22.01
CA LYS A 145 22.30 -3.57 -22.79
C LYS A 145 20.81 -3.35 -22.56
N SER A 146 20.00 -3.70 -23.54
CA SER A 146 18.54 -3.64 -23.45
C SER A 146 17.90 -4.75 -24.28
N ARG A 147 16.66 -5.13 -23.99
CA ARG A 147 15.83 -5.97 -24.86
C ARG A 147 15.10 -5.12 -25.88
N LEU A 148 14.93 -5.68 -27.08
CA LEU A 148 14.48 -4.91 -28.24
C LEU A 148 13.06 -4.34 -28.05
N PHE A 149 12.07 -5.16 -27.73
CA PHE A 149 10.67 -4.71 -27.58
C PHE A 149 10.11 -4.88 -26.17
N THR A 150 10.65 -5.77 -25.37
CA THR A 150 10.17 -5.97 -24.00
C THR A 150 10.74 -4.87 -23.11
N PRO A 151 9.93 -3.88 -22.67
CA PRO A 151 10.35 -2.93 -21.66
C PRO A 151 10.58 -3.69 -20.34
N ASN A 152 11.51 -3.20 -19.52
CA ASN A 152 11.75 -3.66 -18.14
C ASN A 152 12.63 -4.89 -17.98
N ALA A 153 13.33 -5.33 -18.97
CA ALA A 153 14.28 -6.36 -18.73
C ALA A 153 15.63 -5.75 -18.43
N MET A 154 15.83 -5.25 -17.22
CA MET A 154 17.18 -5.21 -16.69
C MET A 154 17.73 -6.61 -16.77
N LEU A 155 18.79 -6.73 -17.55
CA LEU A 155 19.53 -7.98 -17.59
C LEU A 155 20.29 -8.04 -16.27
N ALA A 156 19.87 -8.92 -15.38
CA ALA A 156 20.54 -9.19 -14.10
C ALA A 156 21.93 -9.83 -14.25
N GLU A 157 22.49 -9.80 -15.44
CA GLU A 157 23.76 -10.42 -15.79
C GLU A 157 24.95 -9.49 -15.54
N PRO A 158 26.09 -10.02 -15.07
CA PRO A 158 27.34 -9.28 -15.03
C PRO A 158 27.66 -8.69 -16.43
N GLY A 159 27.96 -7.39 -16.48
CA GLY A 159 28.23 -6.68 -17.73
C GLY A 159 26.99 -6.06 -18.42
N ALA A 160 25.81 -6.13 -17.80
CA ALA A 160 24.63 -5.37 -18.25
C ALA A 160 24.66 -3.89 -17.80
N VAL A 161 25.49 -3.58 -16.81
CA VAL A 161 25.74 -2.23 -16.32
C VAL A 161 27.24 -1.95 -16.27
N GLU A 162 27.63 -0.68 -16.42
CA GLU A 162 28.99 -0.19 -16.27
C GLU A 162 29.01 1.23 -15.72
N ASP A 163 30.12 1.63 -15.12
CA ASP A 163 30.35 3.03 -14.76
C ASP A 163 30.94 3.78 -15.96
N LYS A 164 30.40 4.97 -16.25
CA LYS A 164 30.97 5.83 -17.29
C LYS A 164 31.34 7.21 -16.73
N GLU A 165 32.59 7.56 -16.87
CA GLU A 165 33.11 8.86 -16.44
C GLU A 165 33.06 9.89 -17.58
N TYR A 166 32.74 11.12 -17.20
CA TYR A 166 32.80 12.32 -18.03
C TYR A 166 33.74 13.33 -17.34
N PRO A 167 35.05 13.20 -17.54
CA PRO A 167 36.07 13.99 -16.85
C PRO A 167 36.23 15.36 -17.52
N ASP A 168 37.08 16.20 -16.92
CA ASP A 168 37.57 17.46 -17.46
C ASP A 168 36.46 18.45 -17.81
N LEU A 169 35.37 18.41 -17.06
CA LEU A 169 34.31 19.39 -17.24
C LEU A 169 34.72 20.71 -16.58
N ASN A 170 34.23 21.81 -17.13
CA ASN A 170 34.39 23.14 -16.57
C ASN A 170 33.07 23.90 -16.73
N LEU A 171 32.03 23.37 -16.01
CA LEU A 171 30.71 23.95 -16.13
C LEU A 171 30.56 25.02 -15.03
N VAL A 172 30.90 26.24 -15.34
CA VAL A 172 30.75 27.42 -14.51
C VAL A 172 29.45 28.11 -14.88
N GLY A 173 28.42 28.00 -14.04
CA GLY A 173 27.14 28.64 -14.26
C GLY A 173 26.84 29.74 -13.28
N SER A 174 25.77 30.46 -13.52
CA SER A 174 25.11 31.35 -12.57
C SER A 174 23.62 31.26 -12.75
N PHE A 175 22.86 31.88 -11.89
CA PHE A 175 21.40 31.85 -11.94
C PHE A 175 20.90 32.46 -13.29
N ASP A 176 21.51 33.56 -13.72
CA ASP A 176 21.11 34.26 -14.94
C ASP A 176 21.71 33.66 -16.24
N VAL A 177 22.86 32.99 -16.13
CA VAL A 177 23.56 32.36 -17.25
C VAL A 177 23.98 30.94 -16.90
N PRO A 178 23.04 29.98 -17.03
CA PRO A 178 23.32 28.57 -16.76
C PRO A 178 24.41 27.98 -17.64
N ALA A 179 25.29 27.14 -17.08
CA ALA A 179 26.17 26.28 -17.86
C ALA A 179 25.49 24.92 -18.09
N GLU A 180 25.55 24.47 -19.36
CA GLU A 180 24.80 23.28 -19.79
C GLU A 180 25.76 22.19 -20.29
N TYR A 181 25.49 20.95 -19.89
CA TYR A 181 26.08 19.73 -20.44
C TYR A 181 24.98 18.84 -20.99
N LYS A 182 24.59 19.04 -22.23
CA LYS A 182 23.44 18.39 -22.86
C LYS A 182 23.87 17.42 -23.95
N SER A 183 23.04 16.39 -24.16
CA SER A 183 23.21 15.40 -25.24
C SER A 183 24.60 14.73 -25.22
N LYS A 184 25.05 14.31 -24.05
CA LYS A 184 26.34 13.63 -23.82
C LYS A 184 26.21 12.38 -22.95
N ILE A 185 25.24 12.35 -22.01
CA ILE A 185 25.08 11.26 -21.07
C ILE A 185 23.87 10.43 -21.49
N TYR A 186 24.11 9.18 -21.86
CA TYR A 186 23.06 8.26 -22.30
C TYR A 186 23.22 6.91 -21.61
N GLY A 187 22.10 6.19 -21.45
CA GLY A 187 22.03 4.82 -20.97
C GLY A 187 20.82 4.12 -21.59
N TYR A 188 20.67 2.85 -21.31
CA TYR A 188 19.41 2.16 -21.51
C TYR A 188 18.55 2.26 -20.25
N GLU A 189 17.32 1.77 -20.34
CA GLU A 189 16.42 1.71 -19.20
C GLU A 189 17.02 0.92 -18.04
N ASN A 190 16.82 1.42 -16.83
CA ASN A 190 17.23 0.78 -15.59
C ASN A 190 16.13 0.91 -14.55
N LEU A 191 15.59 -0.23 -14.12
CA LEU A 191 14.49 -0.33 -13.17
C LEU A 191 14.92 -0.92 -11.83
N SER A 192 16.23 -0.96 -11.54
CA SER A 192 16.75 -1.49 -10.30
C SER A 192 16.19 -0.77 -9.10
N ARG A 193 15.87 -1.54 -8.07
CA ARG A 193 15.34 -1.04 -6.81
C ARG A 193 16.46 -0.63 -5.87
N ARG A 194 16.19 0.29 -4.97
CA ARG A 194 17.15 0.70 -3.94
C ARG A 194 17.63 -0.51 -3.14
N GLY A 195 18.95 -0.60 -2.95
CA GLY A 195 19.61 -1.73 -2.32
C GLY A 195 20.07 -2.84 -3.27
N GLU A 196 19.66 -2.82 -4.55
CA GLU A 196 20.21 -3.70 -5.56
C GLU A 196 21.58 -3.17 -6.03
N ALA A 197 22.51 -4.05 -6.35
CA ALA A 197 23.87 -3.69 -6.75
C ALA A 197 23.94 -2.91 -8.10
N THR A 198 22.85 -2.91 -8.85
CA THR A 198 22.71 -2.31 -10.18
C THR A 198 21.92 -1.00 -10.19
N VAL A 199 21.61 -0.43 -9.01
CA VAL A 199 20.91 0.86 -8.91
C VAL A 199 21.74 1.95 -9.57
N PRO A 200 21.15 2.70 -10.56
CA PRO A 200 21.83 3.78 -11.21
C PRO A 200 21.92 5.01 -10.30
N THR A 201 23.09 5.64 -10.28
CA THR A 201 23.30 6.94 -9.62
C THR A 201 24.20 7.83 -10.48
N LEU A 202 24.16 9.12 -10.20
CA LEU A 202 25.05 10.07 -10.87
C LEU A 202 25.90 10.79 -9.81
N ASP A 203 27.21 10.48 -9.78
CA ASP A 203 28.15 11.21 -8.94
C ASP A 203 28.59 12.47 -9.68
N ILE A 204 28.38 13.63 -9.05
CA ILE A 204 28.78 14.94 -9.57
C ILE A 204 29.90 15.47 -8.71
N GLU A 205 31.12 15.56 -9.25
CA GLU A 205 32.26 16.18 -8.60
C GLU A 205 32.28 17.67 -8.99
N TYR A 206 32.39 18.54 -7.99
CA TYR A 206 32.40 19.98 -8.20
C TYR A 206 33.28 20.69 -7.19
N THR A 207 33.67 21.91 -7.52
CA THR A 207 34.27 22.86 -6.56
C THR A 207 33.23 23.92 -6.20
N TYR A 208 33.12 24.25 -4.94
CA TYR A 208 32.29 25.33 -4.45
C TYR A 208 33.12 26.17 -3.44
N LEU A 209 33.24 27.45 -3.71
CA LEU A 209 34.12 28.34 -2.93
C LEU A 209 35.54 27.76 -2.80
N ASP A 210 36.09 27.28 -3.93
CA ASP A 210 37.45 26.68 -4.04
C ASP A 210 37.66 25.38 -3.22
N GLN A 211 36.60 24.78 -2.66
CA GLN A 211 36.67 23.50 -1.98
C GLN A 211 36.04 22.40 -2.85
N PRO A 212 36.64 21.20 -2.94
CA PRO A 212 36.11 20.08 -3.69
C PRO A 212 35.03 19.32 -2.94
N TYR A 213 33.98 18.94 -3.64
CA TYR A 213 32.85 18.16 -3.13
C TYR A 213 32.45 17.11 -4.18
N THR A 214 31.76 16.06 -3.67
CA THR A 214 31.05 15.10 -4.52
C THR A 214 29.64 14.96 -4.00
N HIS A 215 28.68 15.05 -4.91
CA HIS A 215 27.28 14.77 -4.63
C HIS A 215 26.81 13.59 -5.49
N THR A 216 26.16 12.62 -4.83
CA THR A 216 25.53 11.48 -5.53
C THR A 216 24.05 11.76 -5.70
N VAL A 217 23.61 11.94 -6.94
CA VAL A 217 22.19 12.04 -7.30
C VAL A 217 21.63 10.63 -7.41
N GLU A 218 20.72 10.29 -6.53
CA GLU A 218 19.91 9.08 -6.59
C GLU A 218 18.62 9.37 -7.39
N PHE A 219 18.27 8.48 -8.31
CA PHE A 219 17.02 8.59 -9.05
C PHE A 219 15.89 7.94 -8.21
N LEU A 220 15.15 8.75 -7.47
CA LEU A 220 14.09 8.31 -6.57
C LEU A 220 12.71 8.79 -7.04
N ASP A 221 11.69 7.95 -6.87
CA ASP A 221 10.29 8.32 -7.14
C ASP A 221 9.68 9.02 -5.93
N ARG A 222 9.30 10.28 -6.08
CA ARG A 222 8.65 11.08 -5.04
C ARG A 222 7.23 10.68 -4.71
N ASN A 223 6.55 10.02 -5.64
CA ASN A 223 5.18 9.57 -5.39
C ASN A 223 5.15 8.31 -4.50
N ASP A 224 6.32 7.73 -4.19
CA ASP A 224 6.42 6.69 -3.19
C ASP A 224 6.31 7.29 -1.78
N PRO A 225 5.30 6.89 -0.97
CA PRO A 225 5.09 7.43 0.37
C PRO A 225 6.27 7.20 1.33
N GLU A 226 7.10 6.19 1.04
CA GLU A 226 8.30 5.87 1.82
C GLU A 226 9.57 6.56 1.26
N GLY A 227 9.47 7.21 0.09
CA GLY A 227 10.58 7.87 -0.59
C GLY A 227 11.75 6.94 -0.96
N LEU A 228 11.48 5.64 -1.06
CA LEU A 228 12.49 4.59 -1.25
C LEU A 228 12.41 3.93 -2.64
N ALA A 229 11.30 4.11 -3.37
CA ALA A 229 11.18 3.54 -4.70
C ALA A 229 12.11 4.26 -5.69
N PRO A 230 12.83 3.52 -6.55
CA PRO A 230 13.64 4.14 -7.58
C PRO A 230 12.74 4.83 -8.60
N LEU A 231 13.15 6.02 -9.04
CA LEU A 231 12.65 6.58 -10.28
C LEU A 231 13.18 5.71 -11.42
N ALA A 232 12.30 4.93 -12.03
CA ALA A 232 12.71 4.08 -13.14
C ALA A 232 13.26 4.92 -14.31
N LEU A 233 14.53 4.70 -14.64
CA LEU A 233 15.10 5.28 -15.86
C LEU A 233 14.50 4.54 -17.06
N LYS A 234 13.58 5.20 -17.79
CA LYS A 234 12.79 4.60 -18.87
C LYS A 234 13.36 4.96 -20.23
N ARG A 235 13.20 4.06 -21.21
CA ARG A 235 13.53 4.34 -22.61
C ARG A 235 12.72 5.53 -23.16
N ASN A 236 13.36 6.30 -24.00
CA ASN A 236 12.80 7.51 -24.66
C ASN A 236 12.44 8.65 -23.69
N TYR A 237 13.08 8.71 -22.51
CA TYR A 237 12.93 9.82 -21.57
C TYR A 237 14.22 10.63 -21.41
N LEU A 238 14.07 11.93 -21.17
CA LEU A 238 15.13 12.87 -20.83
C LEU A 238 15.02 13.19 -19.34
N TYR A 239 16.12 13.05 -18.62
CA TYR A 239 16.27 13.43 -17.22
C TYR A 239 17.15 14.66 -17.15
N ARG A 240 16.59 15.81 -16.77
CA ARG A 240 17.33 17.05 -16.63
C ARG A 240 17.70 17.26 -15.17
N ILE A 241 18.97 17.26 -14.85
CA ILE A 241 19.49 17.51 -13.52
C ILE A 241 19.94 18.94 -13.45
N THR A 242 19.30 19.73 -12.58
CA THR A 242 19.61 21.12 -12.34
C THR A 242 20.35 21.26 -11.01
N VAL A 243 21.50 21.91 -11.04
CA VAL A 243 22.24 22.35 -9.86
C VAL A 243 21.94 23.82 -9.69
N GLY A 244 21.27 24.19 -8.59
CA GLY A 244 20.82 25.56 -8.31
C GLY A 244 21.27 26.07 -6.94
N ARG A 245 21.13 27.32 -6.67
CA ARG A 245 21.22 28.12 -5.45
C ARG A 245 22.46 29.00 -5.25
N LYS A 246 22.18 30.08 -4.47
CA LYS A 246 23.17 31.11 -4.14
C LYS A 246 24.01 30.79 -2.89
N VAL A 247 23.56 29.89 -2.01
CA VAL A 247 24.21 29.69 -0.69
C VAL A 247 24.67 28.25 -0.48
N GLU A 248 23.87 27.24 -0.88
CA GLU A 248 24.32 25.84 -0.94
C GLU A 248 23.83 25.19 -2.24
N PRO A 249 24.63 24.28 -2.87
CA PRO A 249 24.21 23.64 -4.12
C PRO A 249 22.97 22.77 -3.90
N GLU A 250 21.96 22.98 -4.73
CA GLU A 250 20.75 22.16 -4.80
C GLU A 250 20.76 21.37 -6.10
N PHE A 251 20.26 20.14 -6.07
CA PHE A 251 20.17 19.25 -7.22
C PHE A 251 18.71 18.86 -7.43
N GLY A 252 18.16 19.23 -8.58
CA GLY A 252 16.81 18.88 -8.97
C GLY A 252 16.80 17.96 -10.18
N ILE A 253 15.79 17.11 -10.34
CA ILE A 253 15.59 16.24 -11.49
C ILE A 253 14.26 16.59 -12.16
N GLU A 254 14.29 16.93 -13.45
CA GLU A 254 13.13 17.07 -14.31
C GLU A 254 13.09 15.90 -15.28
N VAL A 255 11.94 15.23 -15.42
CA VAL A 255 11.73 14.15 -16.39
C VAL A 255 10.91 14.65 -17.55
N VAL A 256 11.40 14.50 -18.79
CA VAL A 256 10.75 14.99 -20.00
C VAL A 256 10.58 13.84 -20.99
N ASP A 257 9.39 13.73 -21.62
CA ASP A 257 9.22 12.83 -22.75
C ASP A 257 10.09 13.35 -23.92
N TRP A 258 11.02 12.51 -24.36
CA TRP A 258 12.03 12.92 -25.36
C TRP A 258 11.43 13.12 -26.75
N THR A 259 10.25 12.58 -27.05
CA THR A 259 9.61 12.69 -28.35
C THR A 259 8.85 14.00 -28.52
N ASN A 260 8.08 14.39 -27.48
CA ASN A 260 7.11 15.49 -27.58
C ASN A 260 7.60 16.78 -26.93
N GLU A 261 8.74 16.74 -26.19
CA GLU A 261 9.24 17.83 -25.34
C GLU A 261 8.18 18.33 -24.31
N GLU A 262 7.10 17.58 -24.12
CA GLU A 262 6.13 17.82 -23.07
C GLU A 262 6.79 17.47 -21.74
N SER A 263 7.07 18.50 -20.95
CA SER A 263 7.59 18.35 -19.60
C SER A 263 6.46 17.82 -18.71
N PHE A 264 6.59 16.60 -18.22
CA PHE A 264 5.97 16.25 -16.97
C PHE A 264 6.88 16.80 -15.88
N ASN A 265 6.46 17.89 -15.24
CA ASN A 265 7.04 18.26 -13.97
C ASN A 265 6.72 17.14 -12.99
N VAL A 266 7.60 16.17 -12.91
CA VAL A 266 7.80 15.48 -11.66
C VAL A 266 8.46 16.54 -10.80
N ASP A 267 7.72 17.13 -9.87
CA ASP A 267 8.07 18.32 -9.09
C ASP A 267 9.58 18.48 -8.92
N ASP A 268 10.09 19.71 -9.13
CA ASP A 268 11.50 20.02 -8.90
C ASP A 268 11.94 19.40 -7.60
N ILE A 269 12.68 18.26 -7.70
CA ILE A 269 13.31 17.67 -6.55
C ILE A 269 14.43 18.59 -6.16
N THR A 270 14.14 19.56 -5.30
CA THR A 270 15.20 20.34 -4.73
C THR A 270 15.92 19.46 -3.70
N PHE A 271 17.24 19.46 -3.75
CA PHE A 271 18.08 18.78 -2.75
C PHE A 271 17.68 19.13 -1.32
N GLN A 272 17.25 20.38 -1.07
CA GLN A 272 16.77 20.83 0.23
C GLN A 272 15.49 20.09 0.68
N ALA A 273 14.54 19.89 -0.22
CA ALA A 273 13.32 19.15 0.11
C ALA A 273 13.61 17.67 0.42
N GLU A 274 14.55 17.05 -0.31
CA GLU A 274 15.01 15.68 -0.01
C GLU A 274 15.73 15.60 1.34
N MET A 275 16.61 16.58 1.63
CA MET A 275 17.27 16.64 2.92
C MET A 275 16.25 16.85 4.05
N ASN A 276 15.30 17.78 3.87
CA ASN A 276 14.22 18.02 4.83
C ASN A 276 13.38 16.75 5.06
N ALA A 277 13.07 16.00 3.99
CA ALA A 277 12.31 14.76 4.07
C ALA A 277 13.04 13.67 4.89
N LYS A 278 14.36 13.66 4.88
CA LYS A 278 15.20 12.72 5.64
C LYS A 278 15.36 13.09 7.12
N LEU A 279 15.00 14.32 7.51
CA LEU A 279 15.04 14.71 8.92
C LEU A 279 13.97 13.95 9.72
N ALA A 280 14.39 13.35 10.82
CA ALA A 280 13.49 12.64 11.73
C ALA A 280 12.36 13.55 12.25
N ILE A 281 12.60 14.84 12.39
CA ILE A 281 11.61 15.84 12.80
C ILE A 281 10.39 15.91 11.85
N ASN A 282 10.51 15.49 10.59
CA ASN A 282 9.42 15.46 9.61
C ASN A 282 8.33 14.43 9.95
N HIS A 283 8.55 13.58 10.94
CA HIS A 283 7.54 12.68 11.46
C HIS A 283 6.47 13.38 12.32
N PHE A 284 6.74 14.61 12.81
CA PHE A 284 5.75 15.33 13.60
C PHE A 284 4.54 15.75 12.76
N ALA A 285 3.36 15.61 13.34
CA ALA A 285 2.13 16.15 12.74
C ALA A 285 2.20 17.68 12.64
N GLY A 286 1.71 18.24 11.53
CA GLY A 286 1.69 19.67 11.29
C GLY A 286 0.78 20.46 12.24
N ALA A 287 -0.16 19.81 12.95
CA ALA A 287 -1.14 20.42 13.82
C ALA A 287 -1.36 19.63 15.11
N ASN A 288 -1.98 20.27 16.11
CA ASN A 288 -2.33 19.63 17.37
C ASN A 288 -3.53 18.70 17.22
N VAL A 289 -3.68 17.76 18.14
CA VAL A 289 -4.85 16.89 18.23
C VAL A 289 -6.10 17.71 18.58
N LYS A 290 -7.15 17.56 17.78
CA LYS A 290 -8.48 18.12 18.01
C LYS A 290 -9.36 17.16 18.79
N THR A 291 -9.37 15.89 18.39
CA THR A 291 -10.11 14.81 19.04
C THR A 291 -9.29 13.53 19.03
N ILE A 292 -9.42 12.77 20.10
CA ILE A 292 -8.86 11.44 20.24
C ILE A 292 -9.97 10.50 20.72
N ASP A 293 -10.16 9.40 20.02
CA ASP A 293 -11.11 8.35 20.40
C ASP A 293 -10.33 7.08 20.71
N GLU A 294 -10.12 6.85 21.99
CA GLU A 294 -9.38 5.68 22.49
C GLU A 294 -10.11 4.36 22.20
N ALA A 295 -11.44 4.38 22.12
CA ALA A 295 -12.23 3.18 21.89
C ALA A 295 -12.16 2.72 20.43
N GLN A 296 -12.11 3.67 19.51
CA GLN A 296 -12.01 3.42 18.07
C GLN A 296 -10.55 3.45 17.56
N GLY A 297 -9.60 3.88 18.37
CA GLY A 297 -8.20 4.05 17.98
C GLY A 297 -8.03 5.10 16.87
N THR A 298 -8.83 6.19 16.90
CA THR A 298 -8.79 7.23 15.87
C THR A 298 -8.43 8.60 16.43
N VAL A 299 -7.86 9.45 15.57
CA VAL A 299 -7.46 10.81 15.89
C VAL A 299 -7.87 11.77 14.77
N ALA A 300 -8.19 13.01 15.13
CA ALA A 300 -8.32 14.11 14.19
C ALA A 300 -7.50 15.31 14.67
N PHE A 301 -6.94 16.05 13.71
CA PHE A 301 -6.10 17.21 13.98
C PHE A 301 -6.90 18.52 13.84
N THR A 302 -6.40 19.56 14.52
CA THR A 302 -6.89 20.93 14.30
C THR A 302 -6.46 21.38 12.91
N THR A 303 -7.15 22.41 12.37
CA THR A 303 -6.57 23.17 11.26
C THR A 303 -5.40 24.02 11.81
N ALA A 304 -4.55 24.54 10.92
CA ALA A 304 -3.40 25.37 11.29
C ALA A 304 -3.80 26.71 11.97
N ASP A 305 -5.09 26.99 12.14
CA ASP A 305 -5.60 28.18 12.82
C ASP A 305 -5.36 28.07 14.34
N PRO A 306 -4.58 28.95 14.95
CA PRO A 306 -4.30 28.93 16.39
C PRO A 306 -5.56 29.14 17.26
N ASN A 307 -6.67 29.60 16.68
CA ASN A 307 -7.96 29.72 17.37
C ASN A 307 -8.70 28.38 17.52
N ASN A 308 -8.25 27.33 16.87
CA ASN A 308 -8.89 26.02 16.93
C ASN A 308 -8.65 25.34 18.27
N THR A 309 -9.73 24.76 18.81
CA THR A 309 -9.69 24.07 20.10
C THR A 309 -8.91 22.76 20.01
N SER A 310 -7.72 22.74 20.59
CA SER A 310 -6.99 21.49 20.86
C SER A 310 -7.69 20.69 21.96
N ALA A 311 -7.57 19.35 21.88
CA ALA A 311 -8.00 18.48 22.97
C ALA A 311 -7.04 18.64 24.15
N TYR A 312 -7.61 18.78 25.37
CA TYR A 312 -6.85 18.75 26.62
C TYR A 312 -7.08 17.40 27.29
N VAL A 313 -6.01 16.67 27.54
CA VAL A 313 -6.03 15.32 28.11
C VAL A 313 -5.09 15.24 29.32
N ALA A 314 -5.57 14.62 30.41
CA ALA A 314 -4.70 14.24 31.53
C ALA A 314 -3.87 13.02 31.10
N TRP A 315 -2.62 12.95 31.58
CA TRP A 315 -1.73 11.87 31.15
C TRP A 315 -2.20 10.52 31.68
N ASN A 316 -2.25 9.51 30.81
CA ASN A 316 -2.40 8.11 31.20
C ASN A 316 -1.64 7.19 30.24
N GLU A 317 -1.17 6.08 30.73
CA GLU A 317 -0.35 5.12 29.99
C GLU A 317 -1.09 4.55 28.75
N LYS A 318 -2.40 4.36 28.84
CA LYS A 318 -3.18 3.75 27.78
C LYS A 318 -3.13 4.52 26.46
N TRP A 319 -3.41 5.83 26.50
CA TRP A 319 -3.34 6.63 25.29
C TRP A 319 -1.90 7.01 24.93
N ALA A 320 -1.00 7.13 25.92
CA ALA A 320 0.39 7.51 25.67
C ALA A 320 1.16 6.46 24.85
N THR A 321 0.77 5.17 24.98
CA THR A 321 1.41 4.04 24.27
C THR A 321 0.65 3.54 23.06
N ALA A 322 -0.56 4.06 22.81
CA ALA A 322 -1.41 3.61 21.71
C ALA A 322 -1.02 4.24 20.37
N VAL A 323 -1.37 3.55 19.29
CA VAL A 323 -1.29 4.03 17.91
C VAL A 323 -2.70 4.37 17.43
N TYR A 324 -2.86 5.53 16.79
CA TYR A 324 -4.12 6.07 16.32
C TYR A 324 -4.12 6.26 14.81
N TYR A 325 -5.25 5.97 14.18
CA TYR A 325 -5.45 6.21 12.75
C TYR A 325 -6.11 7.57 12.51
N ASN A 326 -5.57 8.36 11.58
CA ASN A 326 -6.21 9.56 11.07
C ASN A 326 -6.79 9.30 9.68
N ALA A 327 -8.12 9.42 9.56
CA ALA A 327 -8.82 9.16 8.31
C ALA A 327 -8.63 10.25 7.23
N ALA A 328 -8.15 11.43 7.61
CA ALA A 328 -8.00 12.55 6.67
C ALA A 328 -6.77 12.40 5.77
N ASP A 329 -5.70 11.81 6.27
CA ASP A 329 -4.45 11.55 5.54
C ASP A 329 -4.07 10.07 5.47
N GLU A 330 -4.96 9.20 5.94
CA GLU A 330 -4.80 7.74 5.96
C GLU A 330 -3.52 7.25 6.68
N THR A 331 -3.06 8.02 7.67
CA THR A 331 -1.79 7.80 8.37
C THR A 331 -2.01 7.39 9.83
N TYR A 332 -1.06 6.62 10.36
CA TYR A 332 -1.03 6.21 11.76
C TYR A 332 -0.12 7.14 12.56
N TYR A 333 -0.55 7.49 13.78
CA TYR A 333 0.13 8.40 14.67
C TYR A 333 0.22 7.84 16.09
N ARG A 334 1.23 8.25 16.83
CA ARG A 334 1.39 7.99 18.26
C ARG A 334 1.90 9.21 19.00
N VAL A 335 1.88 9.17 20.30
CA VAL A 335 2.51 10.21 21.13
C VAL A 335 4.02 10.05 21.07
N PRO A 336 4.78 11.14 20.81
CA PRO A 336 6.23 11.10 20.81
C PRO A 336 6.79 10.82 22.20
N THR A 337 7.96 10.19 22.26
CA THR A 337 8.73 10.10 23.49
C THR A 337 9.33 11.45 23.88
N ARG A 338 9.78 11.58 25.13
CA ARG A 338 10.56 12.74 25.59
C ARG A 338 11.73 13.01 24.65
N ASP A 339 12.50 11.98 24.33
CA ASP A 339 13.72 12.10 23.53
C ASP A 339 13.43 12.51 22.08
N GLU A 340 12.29 12.09 21.50
CA GLU A 340 11.85 12.55 20.18
C GLU A 340 11.44 14.02 20.19
N MET A 341 10.82 14.48 21.29
CA MET A 341 10.48 15.90 21.44
C MET A 341 11.69 16.82 21.43
N TYR A 342 12.90 16.33 21.79
CA TYR A 342 14.12 17.14 21.74
C TYR A 342 14.47 17.63 20.33
N LEU A 343 13.97 17.02 19.30
CA LEU A 343 14.15 17.51 17.94
C LEU A 343 13.47 18.87 17.73
N LEU A 344 12.26 19.08 18.28
CA LEU A 344 11.57 20.37 18.23
C LEU A 344 11.96 21.29 19.39
N PHE A 345 12.00 20.77 20.60
CA PHE A 345 12.16 21.47 21.84
C PHE A 345 13.46 21.01 22.51
N PRO A 346 14.55 21.83 22.51
CA PRO A 346 15.79 21.47 23.22
C PRO A 346 15.52 21.12 24.67
N ASP A 347 16.25 20.15 25.20
CA ASP A 347 16.06 19.60 26.56
C ASP A 347 16.32 20.63 27.66
N GLU A 348 17.26 21.53 27.41
CA GLU A 348 17.67 22.48 28.43
C GLU A 348 17.14 23.90 28.16
N THR A 349 16.62 24.54 29.21
CA THR A 349 16.02 25.88 29.15
C THR A 349 16.99 26.99 28.74
N ASN A 350 18.30 26.73 28.82
CA ASN A 350 19.35 27.69 28.44
C ASN A 350 19.76 27.59 26.97
N HIS A 351 19.20 26.66 26.21
CA HIS A 351 19.50 26.49 24.78
C HIS A 351 18.71 27.46 23.90
N VAL A 352 17.41 27.63 24.12
CA VAL A 352 16.56 28.58 23.39
C VAL A 352 15.92 29.53 24.40
N ARG A 353 16.45 30.74 24.52
CA ARG A 353 15.99 31.75 25.47
C ARG A 353 15.53 33.01 24.77
N PHE A 354 14.40 33.53 25.20
CA PHE A 354 13.77 34.72 24.64
C PHE A 354 13.94 35.95 25.58
N ASP A 355 14.47 35.78 26.77
CA ASP A 355 14.70 36.83 27.78
C ASP A 355 16.16 37.23 27.95
N GLU A 356 17.08 36.43 27.44
CA GLU A 356 18.52 36.61 27.63
C GLU A 356 19.27 36.57 26.28
N ALA A 357 20.31 37.41 26.14
CA ALA A 357 21.10 37.50 24.93
C ALA A 357 22.02 36.28 24.75
N MET A 358 21.97 35.65 23.56
CA MET A 358 22.87 34.58 23.12
C MET A 358 23.64 35.08 21.90
N ASP A 359 24.99 35.03 21.94
CA ASP A 359 25.86 35.58 20.88
C ASP A 359 26.27 34.56 19.79
N GLY A 360 25.97 33.29 20.00
CA GLY A 360 26.32 32.22 19.08
C GLY A 360 27.73 31.68 19.18
N THR A 361 28.51 32.13 20.18
CA THR A 361 29.92 31.73 20.35
C THR A 361 30.08 30.42 21.13
N SER A 362 29.11 30.07 21.97
CA SER A 362 29.12 28.86 22.79
C SER A 362 28.73 27.64 21.97
N GLU A 363 29.65 26.67 21.87
CA GLU A 363 29.38 25.35 21.31
C GLU A 363 28.79 24.45 22.39
N ILE A 364 27.69 23.78 22.06
CA ILE A 364 26.99 22.83 22.91
C ILE A 364 27.02 21.46 22.25
N THR A 365 27.10 20.38 23.02
CA THR A 365 26.93 19.03 22.52
C THR A 365 25.51 18.55 22.84
N GLU A 366 24.71 18.24 21.81
CA GLU A 366 23.40 17.62 21.95
C GLU A 366 23.48 16.15 21.57
N THR A 367 22.89 15.26 22.39
CA THR A 367 22.87 13.82 22.15
C THR A 367 21.54 13.45 21.53
N LEU A 368 21.59 12.78 20.36
CA LEU A 368 20.42 12.20 19.70
C LEU A 368 20.12 10.81 20.28
N PRO A 369 18.85 10.46 20.46
CA PRO A 369 18.48 9.10 20.84
C PRO A 369 18.98 8.08 19.81
N GLU A 370 19.36 6.90 20.27
CA GLU A 370 19.87 5.82 19.40
C GLU A 370 18.83 5.42 18.33
N LYS A 371 17.54 5.46 18.69
CA LYS A 371 16.43 5.15 17.79
C LYS A 371 15.40 6.28 17.83
N LEU A 372 15.10 6.82 16.66
CA LEU A 372 14.07 7.84 16.47
C LEU A 372 12.91 7.23 15.66
N PHE A 373 11.66 7.46 16.11
CA PHE A 373 10.43 7.11 15.39
C PHE A 373 10.35 5.65 14.92
N GLY A 374 10.78 4.70 15.76
CA GLY A 374 10.75 3.27 15.45
C GLY A 374 11.73 2.84 14.35
N SER A 375 12.65 3.71 13.94
CA SER A 375 13.69 3.39 12.96
C SER A 375 14.56 2.22 13.45
N LYS A 376 14.86 1.29 12.54
CA LYS A 376 15.85 0.23 12.77
C LYS A 376 17.29 0.72 12.60
N GLU A 377 17.45 1.86 11.95
CA GLU A 377 18.76 2.50 11.75
C GLU A 377 19.13 3.33 12.98
N THR A 378 20.38 3.27 13.38
CA THR A 378 20.91 4.10 14.44
C THR A 378 21.08 5.53 13.92
N ASN A 379 20.11 6.40 14.22
CA ASN A 379 20.23 7.83 13.97
C ASN A 379 20.90 8.55 15.14
N GLY A 380 21.36 7.79 16.14
CA GLY A 380 22.00 8.31 17.33
C GLY A 380 23.38 8.89 17.07
N GLY A 381 23.82 9.67 18.01
CA GLY A 381 25.14 10.30 18.00
C GLY A 381 25.15 11.60 18.75
N GLU A 382 26.35 12.14 18.93
CA GLU A 382 26.55 13.48 19.52
C GLU A 382 26.75 14.47 18.37
N GLY A 383 25.98 15.55 18.37
CA GLY A 383 26.10 16.64 17.43
C GLY A 383 26.46 17.95 18.12
N LYS A 384 27.16 18.79 17.40
CA LYS A 384 27.48 20.14 17.87
C LYS A 384 26.35 21.10 17.53
N SER A 385 26.06 22.02 18.50
CA SER A 385 24.96 22.99 18.34
C SER A 385 25.41 24.39 18.81
N TRP A 386 24.86 25.40 18.14
CA TRP A 386 25.08 26.83 18.48
C TRP A 386 23.72 27.52 18.43
N PHE A 387 23.53 28.49 19.35
CA PHE A 387 22.30 29.28 19.46
C PHE A 387 22.62 30.77 19.50
N LYS A 388 21.85 31.59 18.77
CA LYS A 388 22.05 33.03 18.66
C LYS A 388 20.71 33.76 18.56
N ASN A 389 20.52 34.80 19.35
CA ASN A 389 19.33 35.65 19.19
C ASN A 389 19.49 36.61 18.00
N ALA A 390 18.37 36.99 17.43
CA ALA A 390 18.27 38.21 16.63
C ALA A 390 18.57 39.45 17.51
N ALA A 391 18.77 40.60 16.87
CA ALA A 391 18.88 41.86 17.62
C ALA A 391 17.65 42.08 18.51
N ALA A 392 17.84 42.61 19.71
CA ALA A 392 16.78 42.83 20.65
C ALA A 392 15.63 43.67 20.01
N ALA A 393 14.38 43.26 20.18
CA ALA A 393 13.25 44.09 19.83
C ALA A 393 13.23 45.38 20.68
N VAL A 394 12.85 46.51 20.09
CA VAL A 394 12.81 47.86 20.78
C VAL A 394 11.58 47.93 21.65
N PRO A 395 11.68 48.56 22.80
CA PRO A 395 11.97 47.97 24.09
C PRO A 395 10.87 46.99 24.49
N PRO A 396 11.18 45.87 25.12
CA PRO A 396 10.16 44.90 25.49
C PRO A 396 9.23 45.51 26.55
N ARG A 397 7.91 45.26 26.41
CA ARG A 397 6.99 45.36 27.55
C ARG A 397 7.44 44.31 28.59
N ALA A 398 7.13 44.54 29.85
CA ALA A 398 7.53 43.64 30.95
C ALA A 398 7.01 42.21 30.83
N ASP A 399 6.05 41.98 29.91
CA ASP A 399 5.34 40.71 29.62
C ASP A 399 5.65 40.13 28.23
N GLN A 400 6.63 40.70 27.49
CA GLN A 400 7.02 40.20 26.14
C GLN A 400 8.49 39.76 26.14
N PRO A 401 8.82 38.76 25.28
CA PRO A 401 10.19 38.34 25.13
C PRO A 401 11.08 39.45 24.59
N ALA A 402 12.23 39.65 25.24
CA ALA A 402 13.20 40.66 24.83
C ALA A 402 13.85 40.33 23.48
N TYR A 403 13.96 39.03 23.17
CA TYR A 403 14.52 38.45 21.95
C TYR A 403 13.53 37.48 21.33
N PRO A 404 12.55 37.92 20.54
CA PRO A 404 11.50 37.06 20.03
C PRO A 404 11.97 35.99 19.04
N ILE A 405 13.17 36.12 18.48
CA ILE A 405 13.74 35.20 17.51
C ILE A 405 15.07 34.64 18.00
N VAL A 406 15.20 33.33 17.96
CA VAL A 406 16.42 32.57 18.22
C VAL A 406 16.74 31.70 17.01
N TYR A 407 17.95 31.82 16.50
CA TYR A 407 18.51 30.98 15.47
C TYR A 407 19.39 29.91 16.07
N ALA A 408 19.43 28.72 15.42
CA ALA A 408 20.34 27.67 15.81
C ALA A 408 20.85 26.86 14.61
N ILE A 409 22.07 26.35 14.76
CA ILE A 409 22.53 25.17 14.02
C ILE A 409 22.54 24.05 15.04
N ARG A 410 21.81 22.96 14.78
CA ARG A 410 21.71 21.85 15.72
C ARG A 410 22.21 20.56 15.11
N PHE A 411 22.75 19.70 15.96
CA PHE A 411 23.18 18.32 15.62
C PHE A 411 24.25 18.25 14.51
N LYS A 412 25.10 19.27 14.34
CA LYS A 412 26.17 19.25 13.34
C LYS A 412 27.11 18.07 13.59
N GLY A 413 27.46 17.35 12.54
CA GLY A 413 28.21 16.09 12.59
C GLY A 413 27.33 14.83 12.51
N THR A 414 26.00 14.98 12.51
CA THR A 414 25.05 13.88 12.42
C THR A 414 24.16 13.99 11.18
N ALA A 415 23.43 12.94 10.84
CA ALA A 415 22.40 12.94 9.78
C ALA A 415 21.20 13.87 10.09
N GLN A 416 21.07 14.36 11.35
CA GLN A 416 20.00 15.25 11.77
C GLN A 416 20.45 16.71 11.85
N CYS A 417 21.62 17.04 11.27
CA CYS A 417 22.11 18.41 11.19
C CYS A 417 21.11 19.32 10.48
N ALA A 418 20.73 20.42 11.16
CA ALA A 418 19.79 21.37 10.59
C ALA A 418 19.95 22.79 11.17
N ALA A 419 19.56 23.78 10.38
CA ALA A 419 19.34 25.14 10.82
C ALA A 419 17.93 25.28 11.39
N TYR A 420 17.78 25.97 12.48
CA TYR A 420 16.52 26.24 13.17
C TYR A 420 16.30 27.72 13.37
N ARG A 421 15.07 28.18 13.25
CA ARG A 421 14.60 29.50 13.61
C ARG A 421 13.37 29.38 14.49
N TYR A 422 13.48 29.79 15.72
CA TYR A 422 12.40 29.83 16.70
C TYR A 422 11.91 31.26 16.83
N GLU A 423 10.62 31.49 16.64
CA GLU A 423 10.01 32.83 16.76
C GLU A 423 8.74 32.77 17.61
N VAL A 424 8.71 33.52 18.70
CA VAL A 424 7.49 33.72 19.48
C VAL A 424 6.68 34.86 18.86
N LYS A 425 5.47 34.55 18.42
CA LYS A 425 4.55 35.48 17.74
C LYS A 425 3.33 35.74 18.62
N ASN A 426 2.85 37.01 18.57
CA ASN A 426 1.57 37.41 19.21
C ASN A 426 1.45 36.98 20.69
N SER A 427 2.54 37.04 21.46
CA SER A 427 2.58 36.59 22.86
C SER A 427 1.70 37.41 23.81
N ASP A 428 1.25 38.60 23.37
CA ASP A 428 0.32 39.47 24.08
C ASP A 428 -1.16 39.18 23.76
N GLN A 429 -1.44 38.24 22.86
CA GLN A 429 -2.81 37.92 22.38
C GLN A 429 -3.17 36.47 22.69
N PRO A 430 -3.92 36.19 23.77
CA PRO A 430 -4.22 34.82 24.20
C PRO A 430 -4.90 33.93 23.16
N ALA A 431 -5.49 34.53 22.13
CA ALA A 431 -6.16 33.79 21.05
C ALA A 431 -5.20 33.35 19.93
N THR A 432 -4.07 34.08 19.76
CA THR A 432 -3.19 33.91 18.59
C THR A 432 -1.70 33.75 18.96
N GLY A 433 -1.36 33.59 20.24
CA GLY A 433 0.01 33.35 20.67
C GLY A 433 0.52 32.01 20.14
N GLU A 434 1.70 32.03 19.52
CA GLU A 434 2.34 30.83 18.97
C GLU A 434 3.87 30.91 18.98
N LEU A 435 4.51 29.74 18.96
CA LEU A 435 5.89 29.60 18.58
C LEU A 435 5.93 29.05 17.15
N GLU A 436 6.55 29.76 16.22
CA GLU A 436 6.88 29.27 14.89
C GLU A 436 8.29 28.70 14.91
N ILE A 437 8.44 27.46 14.42
CA ILE A 437 9.74 26.81 14.26
C ILE A 437 9.94 26.55 12.77
N ARG A 438 10.94 27.18 12.18
CA ARG A 438 11.37 26.91 10.79
C ARG A 438 12.65 26.10 10.82
N ILE A 439 12.76 25.12 9.91
CA ILE A 439 13.88 24.18 9.90
C ILE A 439 14.31 23.96 8.45
N LYS A 440 15.62 24.04 8.24
CA LYS A 440 16.26 23.65 6.97
C LYS A 440 17.32 22.60 7.28
N ALA A 441 17.21 21.41 6.66
CA ALA A 441 18.24 20.39 6.81
C ALA A 441 19.58 20.88 6.27
N LEU A 442 20.65 20.51 6.95
CA LEU A 442 22.03 20.78 6.56
C LEU A 442 22.78 19.45 6.39
N GLN A 443 23.81 19.49 5.55
CA GLN A 443 24.75 18.36 5.53
C GLN A 443 25.49 18.27 6.88
N ALA A 444 25.81 17.04 7.31
CA ALA A 444 26.49 16.81 8.59
C ALA A 444 27.79 17.60 8.74
N ASN A 445 28.47 17.85 7.64
CA ASN A 445 29.72 18.61 7.55
C ASN A 445 29.53 20.03 6.99
N SER A 446 28.31 20.58 7.00
CA SER A 446 28.01 21.92 6.49
C SER A 446 29.02 22.97 7.05
N LEU A 447 29.48 23.86 6.18
CA LEU A 447 30.37 24.95 6.55
C LEU A 447 29.62 26.20 7.03
N LEU A 448 28.27 26.19 6.93
CA LEU A 448 27.45 27.29 7.42
C LEU A 448 27.77 27.60 8.90
N THR A 449 27.83 28.88 9.16
CA THR A 449 28.04 29.41 10.51
C THR A 449 26.74 29.92 11.11
N ILE A 450 26.67 29.98 12.42
CA ILE A 450 25.48 30.54 13.08
C ILE A 450 25.27 32.03 12.72
N GLY A 451 26.33 32.74 12.32
CA GLY A 451 26.25 34.12 11.82
C GLY A 451 25.43 34.20 10.53
N GLU A 452 25.69 33.32 9.55
CA GLU A 452 24.96 33.23 8.28
C GLU A 452 23.52 32.77 8.49
N VAL A 453 23.29 31.73 9.32
CA VAL A 453 21.94 31.25 9.63
C VAL A 453 21.12 32.32 10.38
N SER A 454 21.77 33.26 11.11
CA SER A 454 21.07 34.37 11.78
C SER A 454 20.73 35.55 10.88
N ASP A 455 21.07 35.49 9.58
CA ASP A 455 20.60 36.45 8.60
C ASP A 455 19.17 36.06 8.11
N GLU A 456 18.21 36.98 8.19
CA GLU A 456 16.84 36.74 7.75
C GLU A 456 16.79 36.37 6.24
N ALA A 457 17.74 36.86 5.43
CA ALA A 457 17.81 36.49 4.02
C ALA A 457 18.04 34.99 3.79
N TYR A 458 18.65 34.28 4.75
CA TYR A 458 18.82 32.82 4.72
C TYR A 458 17.47 32.09 4.73
N TRP A 459 16.46 32.67 5.37
CA TRP A 459 15.14 32.04 5.54
C TRP A 459 14.14 32.36 4.44
N GLY A 460 14.46 33.34 3.57
CA GLY A 460 13.57 33.78 2.49
C GLY A 460 12.30 34.48 2.98
N ASN A 461 11.61 35.14 2.08
CA ASN A 461 10.36 35.83 2.38
C ASN A 461 9.22 35.31 1.47
N PRO A 462 8.25 34.53 1.99
CA PRO A 462 7.14 34.00 1.20
C PRO A 462 6.32 35.09 0.48
N ALA A 463 6.27 36.31 1.07
CA ALA A 463 5.50 37.42 0.50
C ALA A 463 6.11 37.98 -0.79
N ASP A 464 7.38 37.72 -1.04
CA ASP A 464 8.10 38.20 -2.23
C ASP A 464 8.14 37.17 -3.37
N GLY A 465 7.41 36.05 -3.24
CA GLY A 465 7.42 34.94 -4.18
C GLY A 465 8.74 34.14 -4.16
N ASP A 466 9.47 34.21 -3.06
CA ASP A 466 10.73 33.51 -2.85
C ASP A 466 10.46 32.02 -2.63
N THR A 467 10.87 31.18 -3.59
CA THR A 467 10.75 29.72 -3.53
C THR A 467 11.54 29.09 -2.39
N ASP A 468 12.52 29.81 -1.84
CA ASP A 468 13.29 29.38 -0.67
C ASP A 468 12.44 29.20 0.58
N ALA A 469 11.34 29.96 0.69
CA ALA A 469 10.39 29.79 1.79
C ALA A 469 9.61 28.47 1.72
N GLU A 470 9.44 27.91 0.53
CA GLU A 470 8.74 26.65 0.31
C GLU A 470 9.61 25.43 0.62
N ASN A 471 10.95 25.60 0.66
CA ASN A 471 11.93 24.55 0.92
C ASN A 471 12.34 24.43 2.39
N GLN A 472 11.44 24.69 3.31
CA GLN A 472 11.69 24.54 4.74
C GLN A 472 10.52 23.83 5.43
N LEU A 473 10.82 23.11 6.53
CA LEU A 473 9.78 22.59 7.40
C LEU A 473 9.32 23.73 8.32
N VAL A 474 8.01 23.94 8.43
CA VAL A 474 7.43 24.97 9.29
C VAL A 474 6.46 24.34 10.27
N TYR A 475 6.69 24.54 11.56
CA TYR A 475 5.79 24.09 12.61
C TYR A 475 5.20 25.30 13.34
N HIS A 476 3.88 25.37 13.35
CA HIS A 476 3.11 26.34 14.13
C HIS A 476 2.69 25.67 15.44
N ILE A 477 3.21 26.19 16.55
CA ILE A 477 3.00 25.66 17.88
C ILE A 477 2.15 26.65 18.66
N ALA A 478 0.83 26.45 18.63
CA ALA A 478 -0.09 27.33 19.35
C ALA A 478 0.19 27.33 20.86
N ALA A 479 0.16 28.49 21.47
CA ALA A 479 0.29 28.68 22.92
C ALA A 479 -1.05 28.30 23.60
N THR A 480 -1.33 27.00 23.64
CA THR A 480 -2.60 26.43 24.10
C THR A 480 -2.84 26.58 25.61
N GLY A 481 -1.77 26.76 26.40
CA GLY A 481 -1.86 26.67 27.85
C GLY A 481 -2.12 25.24 28.34
N TYR A 482 -2.57 25.09 29.56
CA TYR A 482 -2.93 23.82 30.19
C TYR A 482 -4.16 23.96 31.10
N LYS A 483 -4.78 22.87 31.48
CA LYS A 483 -5.87 22.86 32.47
C LYS A 483 -5.42 22.20 33.75
N GLN A 484 -5.70 22.83 34.87
CA GLN A 484 -5.54 22.25 36.19
C GLN A 484 -6.70 21.29 36.49
N PRO A 485 -6.53 20.32 37.38
CA PRO A 485 -7.60 19.47 37.83
C PRO A 485 -8.80 20.30 38.33
N ASP A 486 -10.00 19.85 37.97
CA ASP A 486 -11.27 20.47 38.37
C ASP A 486 -11.46 21.91 37.88
N SER A 487 -10.64 22.41 36.93
CA SER A 487 -10.78 23.71 36.31
C SER A 487 -11.30 23.60 34.88
N GLU A 488 -12.38 24.35 34.59
CA GLU A 488 -12.82 24.53 33.18
C GLU A 488 -11.99 25.57 32.44
N SER A 489 -11.28 26.45 33.19
CA SER A 489 -10.45 27.48 32.58
C SER A 489 -9.07 26.96 32.19
N VAL A 490 -8.55 27.51 31.09
CA VAL A 490 -7.20 27.21 30.60
C VAL A 490 -6.24 28.25 31.19
N SER A 491 -5.22 27.78 31.90
CA SER A 491 -4.13 28.63 32.40
C SER A 491 -3.13 28.92 31.29
N ASP A 492 -2.54 30.08 31.29
CA ASP A 492 -1.43 30.54 30.43
C ASP A 492 -1.70 30.41 28.90
N LYS A 493 -2.98 30.42 28.49
CA LYS A 493 -3.36 30.43 27.09
C LYS A 493 -2.84 31.70 26.40
N GLY A 494 -2.20 31.51 25.23
CA GLY A 494 -1.58 32.59 24.46
C GLY A 494 -0.13 32.92 24.89
N ILE A 495 0.35 32.29 25.95
CA ILE A 495 1.72 32.50 26.48
C ILE A 495 2.52 31.22 26.44
N ASN A 496 1.93 30.10 26.90
CA ASN A 496 2.60 28.81 27.01
C ASN A 496 1.99 27.77 26.07
N SER A 497 2.81 26.93 25.49
CA SER A 497 2.39 25.65 24.93
C SER A 497 2.75 24.51 25.87
N PHE A 498 1.91 23.47 25.87
CA PHE A 498 2.08 22.33 26.77
C PHE A 498 1.67 21.05 26.03
N PHE A 499 2.65 20.20 25.73
CA PHE A 499 2.45 18.92 25.03
C PHE A 499 2.93 17.76 25.86
N TRP A 500 2.07 16.81 26.13
CA TRP A 500 2.49 15.55 26.74
C TRP A 500 3.39 14.73 25.82
N THR A 501 4.35 14.05 26.43
CA THR A 501 5.11 12.96 25.83
C THR A 501 4.57 11.61 26.29
N SER A 502 4.96 10.52 25.63
CA SER A 502 4.66 9.17 26.08
C SER A 502 5.54 8.70 27.25
N THR A 503 6.54 9.49 27.64
CA THR A 503 7.52 9.14 28.66
C THR A 503 7.06 9.55 30.06
N GLU A 504 6.90 8.57 30.91
CA GLU A 504 6.62 8.75 32.33
C GLU A 504 7.89 9.20 33.05
N ALA A 505 7.78 10.13 34.01
CA ALA A 505 8.88 10.54 34.85
C ALA A 505 8.87 9.76 36.18
N ASP A 506 7.68 9.62 36.79
CA ASP A 506 7.42 8.82 38.00
C ASP A 506 5.93 8.47 38.10
N GLU A 507 5.52 7.82 39.19
CA GLU A 507 4.11 7.42 39.39
C GLU A 507 3.11 8.58 39.28
N SER A 508 3.53 9.82 39.65
CA SER A 508 2.67 11.00 39.70
C SER A 508 2.91 12.01 38.58
N LYS A 509 4.01 11.88 37.84
CA LYS A 509 4.48 12.86 36.86
C LYS A 509 4.86 12.22 35.53
N ALA A 510 4.71 12.99 34.48
CA ALA A 510 5.17 12.62 33.14
C ALA A 510 5.91 13.81 32.48
N HIS A 511 6.73 13.51 31.49
CA HIS A 511 7.41 14.52 30.71
C HIS A 511 6.46 15.24 29.75
N ASN A 512 6.63 16.54 29.66
CA ASN A 512 5.98 17.41 28.68
C ASN A 512 7.02 18.26 27.95
N ALA A 513 6.65 18.83 26.83
CA ALA A 513 7.46 19.76 26.06
C ALA A 513 6.64 20.97 25.63
N GLY A 514 7.30 22.07 25.39
CA GLY A 514 6.64 23.29 24.97
C GLY A 514 7.50 24.52 25.01
N HIS A 515 6.84 25.69 25.01
CA HIS A 515 7.49 26.99 25.20
C HIS A 515 6.70 27.85 26.17
N ASN A 516 7.39 28.82 26.72
CA ASN A 516 6.79 29.94 27.46
C ASN A 516 7.43 31.27 27.00
N ALA A 517 7.10 32.36 27.65
CA ALA A 517 7.65 33.68 27.30
C ALA A 517 9.18 33.79 27.49
N VAL A 518 9.82 32.86 28.20
CA VAL A 518 11.23 32.87 28.56
C VAL A 518 12.05 31.92 27.69
N ALA A 519 11.54 30.70 27.43
CA ALA A 519 12.32 29.64 26.79
C ALA A 519 11.46 28.60 26.10
N VAL A 520 12.14 27.80 25.29
CA VAL A 520 11.65 26.48 24.80
C VAL A 520 12.30 25.42 25.69
N LEU A 521 11.48 24.41 26.09
CA LEU A 521 11.94 23.40 27.08
C LEU A 521 11.17 22.10 27.03
N VAL A 522 11.80 21.07 27.56
CA VAL A 522 11.15 19.82 28.01
C VAL A 522 11.19 19.82 29.54
N ASP A 523 10.06 19.50 30.17
CA ASP A 523 9.88 19.58 31.62
C ASP A 523 9.11 18.37 32.16
N VAL A 524 8.82 18.35 33.45
CA VAL A 524 8.09 17.30 34.15
C VAL A 524 6.92 17.91 34.91
N GLN A 525 5.71 17.44 34.63
CA GLN A 525 4.48 17.97 35.19
C GLN A 525 3.60 16.87 35.82
N PRO A 526 2.71 17.23 36.78
CA PRO A 526 1.76 16.27 37.34
C PRO A 526 0.83 15.67 36.27
N LYS A 527 0.67 14.35 36.29
CA LYS A 527 -0.21 13.63 35.35
C LYS A 527 -1.67 14.04 35.39
N ILE A 528 -2.12 14.63 36.49
CA ILE A 528 -3.48 15.13 36.69
C ILE A 528 -3.78 16.43 35.92
N ASP A 529 -2.75 17.18 35.52
CA ASP A 529 -2.93 18.34 34.67
C ASP A 529 -3.31 17.90 33.27
N ALA A 530 -4.14 18.67 32.58
CA ALA A 530 -4.51 18.36 31.22
C ALA A 530 -3.75 19.25 30.22
N GLY A 531 -2.87 18.59 29.45
CA GLY A 531 -2.10 19.19 28.36
C GLY A 531 -2.68 18.87 27.00
N THR A 532 -2.11 19.44 25.95
CA THR A 532 -2.42 19.13 24.57
C THR A 532 -1.50 18.05 24.01
N LEU A 533 -1.76 17.61 22.78
CA LEU A 533 -0.96 16.58 22.12
C LEU A 533 -0.50 17.05 20.74
N ARG A 534 0.79 16.82 20.46
CA ARG A 534 1.40 16.87 19.14
C ARG A 534 1.94 15.48 18.84
N LEU A 535 1.36 14.81 17.86
CA LEU A 535 1.69 13.41 17.56
C LEU A 535 2.81 13.31 16.53
N VAL A 536 3.37 12.12 16.44
CA VAL A 536 4.33 11.72 15.40
C VAL A 536 3.78 10.55 14.60
N LYS A 537 4.15 10.46 13.34
CA LYS A 537 3.83 9.31 12.48
C LYS A 537 4.41 8.04 13.11
N ALA A 538 3.57 7.04 13.27
CA ALA A 538 4.01 5.73 13.70
C ALA A 538 4.74 5.01 12.55
N SER A 539 5.76 4.24 12.88
CA SER A 539 6.43 3.38 11.90
C SER A 539 5.49 2.27 11.39
N ALA A 540 5.85 1.67 10.27
CA ALA A 540 5.12 0.53 9.73
C ALA A 540 5.05 -0.65 10.72
N GLU A 541 6.10 -0.85 11.55
CA GLU A 541 6.13 -1.89 12.57
C GLU A 541 5.20 -1.57 13.76
N GLU A 542 5.20 -0.32 14.25
CA GLU A 542 4.31 0.14 15.32
C GLU A 542 2.84 0.11 14.92
N SER A 543 2.52 0.46 13.68
CA SER A 543 1.15 0.52 13.17
C SER A 543 0.61 -0.81 12.68
N ALA A 544 1.46 -1.80 12.40
CA ALA A 544 1.08 -3.04 11.70
C ALA A 544 -0.10 -3.78 12.34
N ALA A 545 -0.10 -3.91 13.69
CA ALA A 545 -1.16 -4.61 14.39
C ALA A 545 -2.50 -3.84 14.33
N VAL A 546 -2.45 -2.53 14.54
CA VAL A 546 -3.63 -1.64 14.51
C VAL A 546 -4.18 -1.53 13.09
N ASP A 547 -3.31 -1.39 12.10
CA ASP A 547 -3.69 -1.38 10.68
C ASP A 547 -4.37 -2.69 10.29
N GLN A 548 -3.80 -3.83 10.71
CA GLN A 548 -4.42 -5.13 10.43
C GLN A 548 -5.80 -5.27 11.10
N GLN A 549 -5.95 -4.85 12.35
CA GLN A 549 -7.24 -4.85 13.04
C GLN A 549 -8.27 -3.97 12.32
N ARG A 550 -7.87 -2.75 11.92
CA ARG A 550 -8.72 -1.83 11.17
C ARG A 550 -9.14 -2.41 9.82
N ARG A 551 -8.20 -2.97 9.06
CA ARG A 551 -8.50 -3.64 7.78
C ARG A 551 -9.44 -4.83 7.99
N ASN A 552 -9.20 -5.65 9.01
CA ASN A 552 -10.09 -6.75 9.35
C ASN A 552 -11.49 -6.24 9.68
N ALA A 553 -11.61 -5.18 10.51
CA ALA A 553 -12.90 -4.59 10.88
C ALA A 553 -13.68 -4.02 9.68
N ALA A 554 -12.99 -3.56 8.64
CA ALA A 554 -13.61 -3.04 7.41
C ALA A 554 -14.18 -4.13 6.49
N LEU A 555 -13.83 -5.41 6.71
CA LEU A 555 -14.36 -6.51 5.90
C LEU A 555 -15.85 -6.74 6.20
N LYS A 556 -16.63 -6.92 5.16
CA LYS A 556 -18.06 -7.18 5.24
C LYS A 556 -18.40 -8.52 5.92
N VAL A 557 -17.46 -9.45 5.99
CA VAL A 557 -17.63 -10.69 6.76
C VAL A 557 -17.94 -10.46 8.23
N ASN A 558 -17.58 -9.30 8.80
CA ASN A 558 -17.90 -8.94 10.18
C ASN A 558 -19.39 -8.78 10.48
N MET A 559 -20.24 -8.78 9.44
CA MET A 559 -21.69 -8.81 9.65
C MET A 559 -22.17 -10.13 10.26
N PHE A 560 -21.44 -11.24 10.06
CA PHE A 560 -21.83 -12.54 10.60
C PHE A 560 -21.76 -12.56 12.13
N THR A 561 -22.77 -13.15 12.76
CA THR A 561 -22.75 -13.38 14.20
C THR A 561 -21.65 -14.37 14.59
N PRO A 562 -20.98 -14.22 15.74
CA PRO A 562 -19.89 -15.12 16.13
C PRO A 562 -20.37 -16.54 16.38
N PHE A 563 -21.61 -16.73 16.85
CA PHE A 563 -22.20 -18.04 17.16
C PHE A 563 -23.58 -18.21 16.55
N ASN A 564 -24.05 -19.43 16.55
CA ASN A 564 -25.39 -19.78 16.04
C ASN A 564 -26.49 -19.26 17.00
N VAL A 565 -27.71 -19.24 16.46
CA VAL A 565 -28.95 -18.93 17.23
C VAL A 565 -29.20 -19.97 18.30
N SER A 566 -29.34 -19.53 19.54
CA SER A 566 -29.73 -20.37 20.69
C SER A 566 -31.24 -20.39 20.96
N SER A 567 -31.95 -19.32 20.59
CA SER A 567 -33.40 -19.26 20.62
C SER A 567 -33.98 -18.31 19.60
N LEU A 568 -35.15 -18.62 19.06
CA LEU A 568 -35.88 -17.82 18.11
C LEU A 568 -37.38 -17.81 18.40
N ASP A 569 -37.91 -16.65 18.80
CA ASP A 569 -39.33 -16.41 18.83
C ASP A 569 -39.79 -15.85 17.48
N LYS A 570 -40.40 -16.73 16.67
CA LYS A 570 -40.85 -16.41 15.31
C LYS A 570 -42.01 -15.40 15.31
N ALA A 571 -42.82 -15.42 16.33
CA ALA A 571 -44.00 -14.53 16.41
C ALA A 571 -43.63 -13.11 16.83
N GLN A 572 -42.69 -12.97 17.78
CA GLN A 572 -42.22 -11.67 18.26
C GLN A 572 -40.98 -11.17 17.51
N LYS A 573 -40.43 -11.98 16.58
CA LYS A 573 -39.21 -11.73 15.85
C LYS A 573 -38.04 -11.43 16.80
N LYS A 574 -37.95 -12.18 17.90
CA LYS A 574 -36.86 -12.08 18.88
C LYS A 574 -35.86 -13.21 18.72
N VAL A 575 -34.56 -12.89 18.88
CA VAL A 575 -33.47 -13.83 18.74
C VAL A 575 -32.48 -13.72 19.87
N ALA A 576 -31.92 -14.87 20.29
CA ALA A 576 -30.75 -14.94 21.15
C ALA A 576 -29.69 -15.86 20.51
N PHE A 577 -28.46 -15.70 20.92
CA PHE A 577 -27.31 -16.42 20.39
C PHE A 577 -26.64 -17.23 21.49
N PHE A 578 -25.97 -18.31 21.11
CA PHE A 578 -25.02 -18.96 22.02
C PHE A 578 -23.87 -17.97 22.35
N ASP A 579 -23.28 -18.14 23.51
CA ASP A 579 -22.10 -17.40 23.99
C ASP A 579 -20.79 -18.18 23.72
N LYS A 580 -20.90 -19.40 23.18
CA LYS A 580 -19.80 -20.30 22.85
C LYS A 580 -20.10 -21.12 21.59
N LEU A 581 -19.11 -21.85 21.12
CA LEU A 581 -19.26 -22.83 20.03
C LEU A 581 -20.05 -24.05 20.55
N ALA A 582 -21.32 -24.14 20.14
CA ALA A 582 -22.22 -25.22 20.59
C ALA A 582 -22.13 -26.43 19.63
N VAL A 583 -21.47 -27.48 20.02
CA VAL A 583 -21.23 -28.71 19.22
C VAL A 583 -21.80 -29.96 19.80
N SER A 584 -21.96 -30.02 21.14
CA SER A 584 -22.50 -31.18 21.82
C SER A 584 -24.04 -31.32 21.71
N ALA A 585 -24.60 -32.49 21.97
CA ALA A 585 -26.05 -32.68 21.97
C ALA A 585 -26.76 -31.82 23.00
N ASP A 586 -26.15 -31.70 24.17
CA ASP A 586 -26.67 -30.91 25.25
C ASP A 586 -26.62 -29.41 24.96
N ASP A 587 -25.60 -28.97 24.20
CA ASP A 587 -25.45 -27.58 23.77
C ASP A 587 -26.40 -27.20 22.60
N CYS A 588 -26.85 -28.18 21.81
CA CYS A 588 -27.69 -27.94 20.61
C CYS A 588 -29.07 -28.64 20.76
N PRO A 589 -29.98 -28.13 21.59
CA PRO A 589 -31.33 -28.73 21.73
C PRO A 589 -32.11 -28.63 20.41
N VAL A 590 -33.06 -29.53 20.22
CA VAL A 590 -33.91 -29.61 19.03
C VAL A 590 -34.51 -28.24 18.61
N SER A 591 -34.86 -27.42 19.60
CA SER A 591 -35.44 -26.08 19.39
C SER A 591 -34.54 -25.10 18.66
N THR A 592 -33.26 -25.40 18.51
CA THR A 592 -32.30 -24.58 17.78
C THR A 592 -32.19 -24.94 16.29
N TYR A 593 -32.99 -25.91 15.81
CA TYR A 593 -33.00 -26.36 14.42
C TYR A 593 -34.34 -26.00 13.78
N PHE A 594 -34.30 -25.38 12.61
CA PHE A 594 -35.45 -24.82 11.90
C PHE A 594 -35.55 -25.38 10.49
N THR A 595 -36.77 -25.67 9.99
CA THR A 595 -36.99 -25.90 8.56
C THR A 595 -37.03 -24.58 7.82
N TYR A 596 -36.63 -24.58 6.55
CA TYR A 596 -36.78 -23.38 5.71
C TYR A 596 -38.25 -22.96 5.57
N THR A 597 -39.14 -23.93 5.48
CA THR A 597 -40.60 -23.69 5.41
C THR A 597 -41.10 -22.93 6.63
N GLU A 598 -40.71 -23.34 7.85
CA GLU A 598 -41.09 -22.60 9.09
C GLU A 598 -40.59 -21.14 9.10
N LEU A 599 -39.39 -20.91 8.55
CA LEU A 599 -38.83 -19.56 8.45
C LEU A 599 -39.57 -18.72 7.39
N GLN A 600 -39.96 -19.35 6.28
CA GLN A 600 -40.72 -18.74 5.22
C GLN A 600 -42.14 -18.39 5.66
N ASP A 601 -42.82 -19.29 6.32
CA ASP A 601 -44.20 -19.09 6.87
C ASP A 601 -44.20 -17.97 7.94
N ALA A 602 -43.13 -17.82 8.69
CA ALA A 602 -42.92 -16.72 9.64
C ALA A 602 -42.48 -15.40 8.99
N GLY A 603 -42.31 -15.37 7.67
CA GLY A 603 -41.85 -14.19 6.92
C GLY A 603 -40.41 -13.82 7.18
N LEU A 604 -39.59 -14.71 7.70
CA LEU A 604 -38.20 -14.43 8.07
C LEU A 604 -37.20 -14.58 6.90
N THR A 605 -37.62 -15.11 5.75
CA THR A 605 -36.84 -15.22 4.53
C THR A 605 -37.02 -14.02 3.60
N ALA A 606 -37.93 -13.11 3.93
CA ALA A 606 -38.13 -11.87 3.15
C ALA A 606 -36.91 -10.95 3.26
N ALA A 607 -36.67 -10.19 2.21
CA ALA A 607 -35.50 -9.32 2.11
C ALA A 607 -35.42 -8.23 3.21
N ASP A 608 -36.57 -7.81 3.72
CA ASP A 608 -36.77 -6.81 4.77
C ASP A 608 -37.05 -7.42 6.17
N ALA A 609 -36.95 -8.75 6.28
CA ALA A 609 -37.18 -9.43 7.56
C ALA A 609 -36.08 -9.09 8.56
N VAL A 610 -36.46 -8.56 9.70
CA VAL A 610 -35.54 -8.20 10.79
C VAL A 610 -35.92 -8.92 12.08
N LEU A 611 -34.92 -9.48 12.73
CA LEU A 611 -34.97 -10.05 14.08
C LEU A 611 -34.24 -9.12 15.04
N THR A 612 -34.66 -9.04 16.29
CA THR A 612 -34.00 -8.18 17.29
C THR A 612 -33.58 -9.01 18.52
N ASP A 613 -32.37 -8.73 19.04
CA ASP A 613 -31.96 -9.25 20.35
C ASP A 613 -32.48 -8.37 21.49
N ASP A 614 -32.22 -8.77 22.74
CA ASP A 614 -32.64 -8.03 23.93
C ASP A 614 -31.95 -6.65 24.07
N SER A 615 -30.82 -6.45 23.39
CA SER A 615 -30.10 -5.18 23.33
C SER A 615 -30.61 -4.25 22.21
N GLY A 616 -31.57 -4.70 21.41
CA GLY A 616 -32.13 -3.95 20.30
C GLY A 616 -31.30 -3.97 19.02
N ASN A 617 -30.28 -4.82 18.94
CA ASN A 617 -29.54 -5.02 17.68
C ASN A 617 -30.42 -5.82 16.70
N GLU A 618 -30.29 -5.49 15.44
CA GLU A 618 -31.07 -6.06 14.34
C GLU A 618 -30.28 -7.11 13.55
N TYR A 619 -30.94 -8.21 13.21
CA TYR A 619 -30.35 -9.34 12.50
C TYR A 619 -31.31 -9.88 11.44
N ARG A 620 -30.75 -10.60 10.47
CA ARG A 620 -31.51 -11.32 9.44
C ARG A 620 -30.78 -12.59 8.97
N LEU A 621 -31.46 -13.40 8.19
CA LEU A 621 -30.82 -14.50 7.48
C LEU A 621 -29.83 -13.92 6.43
N PRO A 622 -28.63 -14.51 6.28
CA PRO A 622 -27.73 -14.14 5.20
C PRO A 622 -28.31 -14.50 3.84
N THR A 623 -28.00 -13.72 2.83
CA THR A 623 -28.26 -14.08 1.43
C THR A 623 -27.20 -15.09 0.94
N GLU A 624 -27.46 -15.71 -0.21
CA GLU A 624 -26.49 -16.56 -0.90
C GLU A 624 -25.17 -15.82 -1.16
N GLY A 625 -25.25 -14.56 -1.63
CA GLY A 625 -24.07 -13.73 -1.92
C GLY A 625 -23.25 -13.44 -0.64
N GLU A 626 -23.91 -13.20 0.50
CA GLU A 626 -23.23 -12.99 1.78
C GLU A 626 -22.55 -14.27 2.28
N LEU A 627 -23.18 -15.44 2.13
CA LEU A 627 -22.52 -16.72 2.44
C LEU A 627 -21.28 -16.94 1.57
N ASN A 628 -21.31 -16.46 0.33
CA ASN A 628 -20.17 -16.55 -0.57
C ASN A 628 -18.99 -15.68 -0.17
N LEU A 629 -19.17 -14.69 0.71
CA LEU A 629 -18.04 -13.96 1.29
C LEU A 629 -17.15 -14.87 2.15
N ILE A 630 -17.73 -15.81 2.87
CA ILE A 630 -17.00 -16.68 3.79
C ILE A 630 -16.65 -18.05 3.18
N LEU A 631 -17.48 -18.56 2.26
CA LEU A 631 -17.25 -19.80 1.53
C LEU A 631 -17.35 -19.56 0.03
N PRO A 632 -16.35 -19.96 -0.76
CA PRO A 632 -16.40 -19.73 -2.20
C PRO A 632 -17.52 -20.54 -2.86
N MET A 633 -18.22 -19.89 -3.77
CA MET A 633 -19.18 -20.51 -4.66
C MET A 633 -18.90 -20.08 -6.09
N TRP A 634 -19.04 -20.99 -6.99
CA TRP A 634 -18.90 -20.66 -8.39
C TRP A 634 -20.22 -20.14 -8.99
N THR A 635 -20.20 -18.93 -9.51
CA THR A 635 -21.39 -18.29 -10.09
C THR A 635 -21.21 -17.84 -11.55
N ALA A 636 -20.01 -17.93 -12.13
CA ALA A 636 -19.74 -17.35 -13.42
C ALA A 636 -20.13 -18.27 -14.59
N PRO A 637 -21.10 -17.89 -15.44
CA PRO A 637 -21.38 -18.59 -16.71
C PRO A 637 -20.18 -18.62 -17.67
N GLU A 638 -19.34 -17.59 -17.61
CA GLU A 638 -18.17 -17.40 -18.49
C GLU A 638 -17.03 -18.38 -18.20
N GLN A 639 -16.93 -18.90 -17.00
CA GLN A 639 -15.95 -19.92 -16.63
C GLN A 639 -16.46 -21.33 -16.84
N ARG A 640 -17.78 -21.51 -17.07
CA ARG A 640 -18.38 -22.80 -17.42
C ARG A 640 -17.88 -23.29 -18.77
N GLU A 641 -17.46 -22.40 -19.65
CA GLU A 641 -16.98 -22.78 -20.99
C GLU A 641 -15.56 -23.33 -21.01
N GLN A 642 -14.78 -23.10 -19.95
CA GLN A 642 -13.41 -23.61 -19.83
C GLN A 642 -13.31 -24.98 -19.15
N ILE A 643 -14.41 -25.43 -18.52
CA ILE A 643 -14.50 -26.72 -17.84
C ILE A 643 -15.61 -27.50 -18.55
N ASP A 644 -15.25 -28.61 -19.14
CA ASP A 644 -16.13 -29.46 -19.96
C ASP A 644 -17.51 -29.72 -19.30
N LEU A 645 -18.56 -29.21 -19.91
CA LEU A 645 -19.88 -28.97 -19.34
C LEU A 645 -20.91 -30.04 -19.65
N GLU A 646 -20.53 -31.25 -20.01
CA GLU A 646 -21.51 -32.30 -20.22
C GLU A 646 -22.31 -32.69 -18.96
N ASN A 647 -21.86 -32.26 -17.75
CA ASN A 647 -22.57 -32.52 -16.50
C ASN A 647 -23.08 -31.23 -15.81
N LYS A 648 -24.13 -30.69 -16.36
CA LYS A 648 -24.74 -29.39 -16.01
C LYS A 648 -25.31 -29.23 -14.57
N TYR A 649 -25.18 -30.16 -13.66
CA TYR A 649 -26.01 -30.20 -12.46
C TYR A 649 -25.32 -29.86 -11.13
N TRP A 650 -23.99 -29.76 -11.06
CA TRP A 650 -23.28 -29.66 -9.79
C TRP A 650 -22.24 -28.55 -9.76
N GLY A 651 -22.51 -27.41 -10.35
CA GLY A 651 -21.62 -26.25 -10.43
C GLY A 651 -21.31 -25.59 -9.10
N VAL A 652 -21.07 -26.35 -8.04
CA VAL A 652 -20.68 -25.86 -6.72
C VAL A 652 -19.24 -26.28 -6.50
N TYR A 653 -18.34 -25.32 -6.39
CA TYR A 653 -16.99 -25.59 -5.91
C TYR A 653 -17.04 -25.75 -4.43
N HIS A 654 -16.67 -26.93 -4.00
CA HIS A 654 -16.42 -27.22 -2.62
C HIS A 654 -14.94 -27.04 -2.34
N LEU A 655 -14.63 -26.51 -1.17
CA LEU A 655 -13.30 -26.66 -0.60
C LEU A 655 -13.12 -28.13 -0.25
N TRP A 656 -12.20 -28.81 -0.92
CA TRP A 656 -11.89 -30.21 -0.63
C TRP A 656 -10.62 -30.30 0.20
N TRP A 657 -10.70 -30.85 1.39
CA TRP A 657 -9.56 -31.07 2.27
C TRP A 657 -9.21 -32.54 2.54
N ASN A 658 -9.95 -33.46 1.96
CA ASN A 658 -9.69 -34.87 2.08
C ASN A 658 -9.11 -35.44 0.78
N ASP A 659 -7.99 -36.20 0.85
CA ASP A 659 -7.32 -36.84 -0.27
C ASP A 659 -7.59 -38.36 -0.37
N ASN A 660 -8.48 -38.88 0.47
CA ASN A 660 -8.74 -40.31 0.42
C ASN A 660 -9.50 -40.67 -0.89
N GLU A 661 -8.76 -41.29 -1.84
CA GLU A 661 -9.30 -41.71 -3.15
C GLU A 661 -10.54 -42.63 -3.04
N SER A 662 -10.75 -43.28 -1.91
CA SER A 662 -11.93 -44.14 -1.71
C SER A 662 -13.21 -43.37 -1.41
N THR A 663 -13.12 -42.12 -1.04
CA THR A 663 -14.26 -41.23 -0.68
C THR A 663 -14.38 -40.01 -1.57
N ASN A 664 -13.33 -39.66 -2.29
CA ASN A 664 -13.48 -38.73 -3.42
C ASN A 664 -14.29 -39.40 -4.50
N PRO A 665 -15.31 -38.75 -5.07
CA PRO A 665 -15.90 -39.22 -6.30
C PRO A 665 -14.73 -39.44 -7.26
N LYS A 666 -14.54 -40.70 -7.70
CA LYS A 666 -13.40 -41.09 -8.54
C LYS A 666 -13.22 -40.05 -9.61
N LYS A 667 -12.02 -39.47 -9.68
CA LYS A 667 -11.62 -38.69 -10.84
C LYS A 667 -11.91 -39.51 -12.07
N ASN A 668 -13.00 -39.24 -12.74
CA ASN A 668 -13.18 -39.69 -14.09
C ASN A 668 -12.48 -38.65 -14.97
N PRO A 669 -11.33 -38.96 -15.59
CA PRO A 669 -10.62 -38.02 -16.44
C PRO A 669 -11.50 -37.42 -17.56
N ALA A 670 -12.62 -38.06 -17.89
CA ALA A 670 -13.58 -37.57 -18.86
C ALA A 670 -14.73 -36.75 -18.23
N THR A 671 -14.86 -36.71 -16.90
CA THR A 671 -15.95 -36.04 -16.19
C THR A 671 -15.48 -35.32 -14.92
N ASP A 672 -14.20 -34.95 -14.80
CA ASP A 672 -13.64 -34.23 -13.68
C ASP A 672 -14.26 -32.83 -13.55
N ASN A 673 -15.49 -32.81 -13.02
CA ASN A 673 -16.24 -31.59 -12.78
C ASN A 673 -15.88 -30.88 -11.45
N TYR A 674 -14.84 -31.31 -10.79
CA TYR A 674 -14.39 -30.74 -9.56
C TYR A 674 -13.02 -30.09 -9.79
N VAL A 675 -13.02 -28.78 -10.04
CA VAL A 675 -11.79 -28.01 -9.91
C VAL A 675 -11.45 -28.01 -8.43
N MET A 676 -10.44 -28.77 -8.08
CA MET A 676 -9.90 -28.75 -6.73
C MET A 676 -9.28 -27.36 -6.48
N ALA A 677 -9.29 -26.90 -5.23
CA ALA A 677 -8.62 -25.66 -4.85
C ALA A 677 -7.18 -25.56 -5.37
N THR A 678 -6.52 -26.70 -5.50
CA THR A 678 -5.16 -26.83 -6.04
C THR A 678 -5.02 -26.44 -7.51
N ASP A 679 -6.08 -26.57 -8.31
CA ASP A 679 -6.01 -26.36 -9.75
C ASP A 679 -6.08 -24.88 -10.16
N VAL A 680 -6.45 -24.01 -9.24
CA VAL A 680 -6.52 -22.54 -9.44
C VAL A 680 -5.44 -21.78 -8.68
N SER A 681 -4.44 -22.47 -8.14
CA SER A 681 -3.39 -21.84 -7.34
C SER A 681 -2.45 -20.95 -8.16
N THR A 682 -2.26 -21.26 -9.44
CA THR A 682 -1.32 -20.53 -10.32
C THR A 682 -2.01 -19.53 -11.25
N THR A 683 -3.17 -19.86 -11.78
CA THR A 683 -3.87 -19.03 -12.77
C THR A 683 -4.94 -18.12 -12.15
N GLY A 684 -5.52 -18.53 -11.01
CA GLY A 684 -6.63 -17.82 -10.39
C GLY A 684 -7.91 -17.83 -11.24
N TRP A 685 -8.97 -17.21 -10.73
CA TRP A 685 -10.23 -16.97 -11.45
C TRP A 685 -10.84 -15.64 -11.04
N THR A 686 -11.74 -15.10 -11.84
CA THR A 686 -12.53 -13.94 -11.45
C THR A 686 -13.73 -14.40 -10.63
N GLU A 687 -13.80 -13.95 -9.40
CA GLU A 687 -14.92 -14.23 -8.49
C GLU A 687 -15.88 -13.04 -8.46
N THR A 688 -17.18 -13.31 -8.66
CA THR A 688 -18.22 -12.28 -8.66
C THR A 688 -19.29 -12.66 -7.65
N ILE A 689 -19.54 -11.78 -6.67
CA ILE A 689 -20.56 -11.96 -5.64
C ILE A 689 -21.49 -10.76 -5.64
N TYR A 690 -22.78 -11.03 -5.45
CA TYR A 690 -23.82 -10.01 -5.33
C TYR A 690 -24.23 -9.89 -3.87
N LEU A 691 -24.09 -8.71 -3.31
CA LEU A 691 -24.40 -8.42 -1.91
C LEU A 691 -25.63 -7.53 -1.81
N LYS A 692 -26.34 -7.64 -0.70
CA LYS A 692 -27.51 -6.79 -0.42
C LYS A 692 -27.11 -5.35 -0.12
N ASN A 693 -28.04 -4.42 -0.37
CA ASN A 693 -27.87 -2.97 -0.49
C ASN A 693 -27.42 -2.18 0.77
N ASP A 694 -27.34 -2.77 1.93
CA ASP A 694 -27.00 -2.09 3.19
C ASP A 694 -25.50 -1.80 3.36
N MET A 695 -24.74 -1.82 2.25
CA MET A 695 -23.29 -1.74 2.27
C MET A 695 -22.80 -0.48 1.57
N ASP A 696 -22.75 0.59 2.32
CA ASP A 696 -22.60 1.97 1.82
C ASP A 696 -21.31 2.34 1.10
N ASN A 697 -20.39 1.43 0.81
CA ASN A 697 -19.09 1.83 0.26
C ASN A 697 -18.47 0.87 -0.77
N LEU A 698 -19.25 0.12 -1.54
CA LEU A 698 -18.70 -0.62 -2.68
C LEU A 698 -18.79 0.24 -3.95
N PRO A 699 -17.70 0.39 -4.72
CA PRO A 699 -17.60 1.38 -5.79
C PRO A 699 -18.49 1.14 -7.00
N ASP A 700 -19.10 -0.04 -7.17
CA ASP A 700 -19.85 -0.37 -8.39
C ASP A 700 -21.26 -0.89 -8.08
N LYS A 701 -22.26 -0.05 -8.28
CA LYS A 701 -23.65 -0.49 -8.39
C LYS A 701 -23.78 -1.42 -9.61
N ALA A 702 -24.27 -2.63 -9.38
CA ALA A 702 -24.54 -3.54 -10.47
C ALA A 702 -25.65 -2.98 -11.38
N THR A 703 -25.29 -2.58 -12.58
CA THR A 703 -26.24 -2.23 -13.66
C THR A 703 -26.77 -3.49 -14.36
N ASN A 704 -26.97 -4.60 -13.67
CA ASN A 704 -27.39 -5.83 -14.30
C ASN A 704 -28.90 -5.96 -14.30
N THR A 705 -29.44 -6.06 -15.49
CA THR A 705 -30.86 -6.30 -15.77
C THR A 705 -31.36 -7.55 -15.07
N GLY A 706 -32.28 -7.38 -14.12
CA GLY A 706 -32.93 -8.44 -13.37
C GLY A 706 -32.62 -8.50 -11.88
N LYS A 707 -31.82 -7.55 -11.34
CA LYS A 707 -31.57 -7.39 -9.90
C LYS A 707 -32.25 -6.13 -9.36
N THR A 708 -32.72 -6.22 -8.14
CA THR A 708 -33.39 -5.09 -7.47
C THR A 708 -32.42 -3.93 -7.30
N ASP A 709 -32.91 -2.70 -7.48
CA ASP A 709 -32.15 -1.48 -7.15
C ASP A 709 -31.55 -1.61 -5.77
N GLY A 710 -30.20 -1.64 -5.71
CA GLY A 710 -29.47 -1.70 -4.47
C GLY A 710 -28.60 -2.92 -4.22
N ASP A 711 -28.50 -3.86 -5.14
CA ASP A 711 -27.53 -4.96 -5.04
C ASP A 711 -26.13 -4.49 -5.48
N TYR A 712 -25.12 -4.77 -4.65
CA TYR A 712 -23.72 -4.48 -4.94
C TYR A 712 -23.00 -5.70 -5.47
N VAL A 713 -22.01 -5.47 -6.32
CA VAL A 713 -21.15 -6.53 -6.85
C VAL A 713 -19.76 -6.40 -6.28
N VAL A 714 -19.25 -7.48 -5.69
CA VAL A 714 -17.82 -7.67 -5.44
C VAL A 714 -17.27 -8.52 -6.57
N LYS A 715 -16.33 -7.97 -7.34
CA LYS A 715 -15.68 -8.65 -8.45
C LYS A 715 -14.17 -8.49 -8.33
N GLY A 716 -13.44 -9.59 -8.14
CA GLY A 716 -12.00 -9.56 -8.01
C GLY A 716 -11.36 -10.87 -8.40
N GLN A 717 -10.05 -10.87 -8.55
CA GLN A 717 -9.27 -12.08 -8.81
C GLN A 717 -9.11 -12.90 -7.53
N SER A 718 -9.21 -14.21 -7.65
CA SER A 718 -9.10 -15.15 -6.54
C SER A 718 -8.20 -16.33 -6.89
N TRP A 719 -7.52 -16.88 -5.89
CA TRP A 719 -6.64 -18.06 -5.99
C TRP A 719 -6.89 -18.96 -4.80
N MET A 720 -6.70 -20.27 -4.97
CA MET A 720 -6.75 -21.24 -3.89
C MET A 720 -5.58 -22.21 -3.96
N LYS A 721 -5.18 -22.70 -2.78
CA LYS A 721 -4.15 -23.72 -2.64
C LYS A 721 -4.47 -24.63 -1.46
N LYS A 722 -4.30 -25.96 -1.68
CA LYS A 722 -4.38 -26.93 -0.61
C LYS A 722 -3.08 -26.93 0.18
N GLY A 723 -3.17 -26.98 1.52
CA GLY A 723 -2.02 -27.07 2.40
C GLY A 723 -1.44 -28.49 2.47
N ALA A 724 -0.35 -28.60 3.18
CA ALA A 724 0.22 -29.90 3.53
C ALA A 724 -0.76 -30.68 4.43
N GLN A 725 -0.78 -31.98 4.32
CA GLN A 725 -1.57 -32.84 5.17
C GLN A 725 -1.12 -32.69 6.61
N SER A 726 -2.04 -32.34 7.52
CA SER A 726 -1.69 -32.11 8.92
C SER A 726 -1.86 -33.36 9.78
N GLU A 727 -2.95 -34.13 9.60
CA GLU A 727 -3.22 -35.31 10.45
C GLU A 727 -4.17 -36.31 9.77
N MET A 728 -4.05 -37.58 10.18
CA MET A 728 -5.00 -38.62 9.85
C MET A 728 -6.11 -38.62 10.91
N VAL A 729 -7.32 -38.21 10.54
CA VAL A 729 -8.47 -38.18 11.43
C VAL A 729 -9.25 -39.48 11.30
N HIS A 730 -9.39 -40.19 12.44
CA HIS A 730 -10.27 -41.34 12.54
C HIS A 730 -11.72 -40.90 12.66
N TYR A 731 -12.58 -41.43 11.83
CA TYR A 731 -13.94 -41.02 11.72
C TYR A 731 -14.91 -42.14 12.12
N TYR A 732 -15.91 -41.80 12.93
CA TYR A 732 -17.02 -42.69 13.30
C TYR A 732 -18.35 -42.08 12.85
N LEU A 733 -19.05 -42.72 11.88
CA LEU A 733 -20.45 -42.41 11.66
C LEU A 733 -21.27 -42.85 12.89
N THR A 734 -22.09 -41.96 13.41
CA THR A 734 -23.01 -42.27 14.51
C THR A 734 -24.30 -42.98 14.09
N VAL A 735 -24.35 -43.56 12.90
CA VAL A 735 -25.37 -44.48 12.49
C VAL A 735 -24.93 -45.87 12.95
N PRO A 736 -25.64 -46.55 13.85
CA PRO A 736 -25.20 -47.78 14.47
C PRO A 736 -24.92 -48.93 13.50
N ASP A 737 -25.48 -48.87 12.27
CA ASP A 737 -25.41 -49.94 11.30
C ASP A 737 -24.54 -49.64 10.06
N ASP A 738 -23.87 -48.51 10.01
CA ASP A 738 -22.96 -48.20 8.90
C ASP A 738 -21.49 -48.20 9.31
N PRO A 739 -20.77 -49.30 8.98
CA PRO A 739 -19.38 -49.47 9.40
C PRO A 739 -18.38 -48.72 8.50
N GLN A 740 -18.76 -47.63 7.85
CA GLN A 740 -17.78 -46.81 7.13
C GLN A 740 -16.81 -46.14 8.10
N LYS A 741 -15.89 -46.97 8.57
CA LYS A 741 -14.64 -46.49 9.22
C LYS A 741 -13.74 -45.94 8.14
N GLY A 742 -13.66 -44.66 8.03
CA GLY A 742 -12.75 -43.98 7.11
C GLY A 742 -11.63 -43.28 7.87
N ASN A 743 -10.40 -43.47 7.45
CA ASN A 743 -9.29 -42.58 7.82
C ASN A 743 -9.26 -41.46 6.78
N TYR A 744 -9.40 -40.22 7.21
CA TYR A 744 -9.40 -39.08 6.33
C TYR A 744 -8.15 -38.23 6.60
N ASN A 745 -7.39 -37.96 5.55
CA ASN A 745 -6.31 -36.99 5.60
C ASN A 745 -6.91 -35.62 5.36
N ILE A 746 -7.00 -34.82 6.41
CA ILE A 746 -7.53 -33.46 6.31
C ILE A 746 -6.37 -32.48 6.21
N ALA A 747 -6.41 -31.63 5.18
CA ALA A 747 -5.48 -30.53 5.03
C ALA A 747 -6.25 -29.20 4.99
N PRO A 748 -5.69 -28.12 5.55
CA PRO A 748 -6.28 -26.81 5.41
C PRO A 748 -6.31 -26.41 3.93
N VAL A 749 -7.30 -25.62 3.54
CA VAL A 749 -7.34 -24.96 2.23
C VAL A 749 -7.13 -23.47 2.45
N TYR A 750 -6.28 -22.89 1.65
CA TYR A 750 -5.95 -21.46 1.68
C TYR A 750 -6.51 -20.75 0.45
N GLY A 751 -6.87 -19.49 0.60
CA GLY A 751 -7.36 -18.67 -0.50
C GLY A 751 -6.86 -17.23 -0.41
N LEU A 752 -6.65 -16.64 -1.57
CA LEU A 752 -6.62 -15.21 -1.76
C LEU A 752 -7.86 -14.84 -2.55
N ARG A 753 -8.74 -13.99 -2.01
CA ARG A 753 -10.04 -13.71 -2.66
C ARG A 753 -10.27 -12.22 -2.82
N PHE A 754 -10.88 -11.86 -3.96
CA PHE A 754 -11.34 -10.51 -4.29
C PHE A 754 -10.23 -9.47 -4.44
N LYS A 755 -9.06 -9.85 -4.97
CA LYS A 755 -7.96 -8.90 -5.25
C LYS A 755 -8.44 -7.76 -6.14
N GLY A 756 -8.02 -6.52 -5.81
CA GLY A 756 -8.44 -5.30 -6.47
C GLY A 756 -9.72 -4.67 -5.90
N THR A 757 -10.24 -5.21 -4.79
CA THR A 757 -11.43 -4.68 -4.10
C THR A 757 -11.14 -4.37 -2.63
N SER A 758 -12.01 -3.60 -1.97
CA SER A 758 -11.96 -3.37 -0.52
C SER A 758 -12.21 -4.64 0.32
N GLN A 759 -12.64 -5.74 -0.31
CA GLN A 759 -12.87 -7.03 0.33
C GLN A 759 -11.72 -8.02 0.09
N TYR A 760 -10.59 -7.55 -0.43
CA TYR A 760 -9.42 -8.39 -0.66
C TYR A 760 -8.88 -8.95 0.65
N ALA A 761 -8.85 -10.28 0.76
CA ALA A 761 -8.42 -10.95 1.97
C ALA A 761 -7.80 -12.32 1.69
N ALA A 762 -6.95 -12.75 2.59
CA ALA A 762 -6.48 -14.11 2.71
C ALA A 762 -7.46 -14.93 3.55
N TYR A 763 -7.65 -16.17 3.16
CA TYR A 763 -8.56 -17.12 3.80
C TYR A 763 -7.83 -18.40 4.15
N ARG A 764 -8.20 -18.99 5.30
CA ARG A 764 -7.85 -20.34 5.69
C ARG A 764 -9.11 -21.06 6.15
N TRP A 765 -9.41 -22.18 5.54
CA TRP A 765 -10.52 -23.07 5.91
C TRP A 765 -9.95 -24.36 6.44
N GLU A 766 -10.45 -24.80 7.57
CA GLU A 766 -9.95 -26.01 8.23
C GLU A 766 -11.06 -26.72 8.98
N SER A 767 -11.12 -28.04 8.84
CA SER A 767 -12.00 -28.89 9.66
C SER A 767 -11.30 -29.24 10.97
N CYS A 768 -11.75 -28.68 12.07
CA CYS A 768 -11.15 -28.82 13.38
C CYS A 768 -11.93 -29.77 14.27
N GLN A 769 -11.25 -30.34 15.27
CA GLN A 769 -11.85 -31.19 16.31
C GLN A 769 -11.64 -30.54 17.68
N ILE A 770 -12.66 -30.61 18.55
CA ILE A 770 -12.54 -30.13 19.93
C ILE A 770 -11.96 -31.26 20.77
N ALA A 771 -10.79 -31.02 21.34
CA ALA A 771 -10.04 -32.00 22.12
C ALA A 771 -9.98 -33.36 21.39
N ASP A 772 -10.12 -34.48 22.14
CA ASP A 772 -10.08 -35.85 21.60
C ASP A 772 -11.46 -36.40 21.22
N ASN A 773 -12.47 -35.53 21.09
CA ASN A 773 -13.84 -35.97 20.79
C ASN A 773 -14.17 -35.91 19.30
N PRO A 774 -14.19 -37.02 18.58
CA PRO A 774 -14.46 -37.05 17.14
C PRO A 774 -15.89 -36.62 16.75
N LEU A 775 -16.80 -36.53 17.71
CA LEU A 775 -18.19 -36.09 17.52
C LEU A 775 -18.34 -34.56 17.70
N GLU A 776 -17.30 -33.89 18.17
CA GLU A 776 -17.31 -32.43 18.40
C GLU A 776 -16.36 -31.75 17.45
N ARG A 777 -16.82 -31.55 16.23
CA ARG A 777 -16.07 -30.91 15.16
C ARG A 777 -16.71 -29.59 14.74
N TYR A 778 -15.88 -28.76 14.14
CA TYR A 778 -16.30 -27.49 13.57
C TYR A 778 -15.46 -27.10 12.35
N LEU A 779 -16.03 -26.28 11.50
CA LEU A 779 -15.29 -25.58 10.45
C LEU A 779 -14.73 -24.27 11.02
N SER A 780 -13.40 -24.13 11.02
CA SER A 780 -12.73 -22.87 11.28
C SER A 780 -12.52 -22.14 9.97
N ILE A 781 -12.88 -20.87 9.92
CA ILE A 781 -12.64 -19.96 8.81
C ILE A 781 -11.88 -18.76 9.34
N LYS A 782 -10.57 -18.70 9.05
CA LYS A 782 -9.74 -17.54 9.37
C LYS A 782 -9.66 -16.63 8.17
N ILE A 783 -9.82 -15.33 8.38
CA ILE A 783 -9.84 -14.31 7.33
C ILE A 783 -8.96 -13.15 7.77
N LYS A 784 -7.98 -12.82 6.93
CA LYS A 784 -7.03 -11.72 7.16
C LYS A 784 -7.15 -10.73 6.01
N ALA A 785 -7.59 -9.51 6.32
CA ALA A 785 -7.71 -8.45 5.33
C ALA A 785 -6.36 -8.07 4.74
N LEU A 786 -6.33 -7.80 3.45
CA LEU A 786 -5.19 -7.28 2.71
C LEU A 786 -5.52 -5.89 2.15
N GLY A 787 -4.52 -5.07 1.88
CA GLY A 787 -4.73 -3.82 1.16
C GLY A 787 -5.22 -4.10 -0.26
N LYS A 788 -6.18 -3.32 -0.78
CA LYS A 788 -6.69 -3.49 -2.16
C LYS A 788 -5.58 -3.47 -3.22
N ASP A 789 -4.51 -2.71 -2.95
CA ASP A 789 -3.36 -2.51 -3.82
C ASP A 789 -2.17 -3.42 -3.45
N ASP A 790 -2.36 -4.39 -2.54
CA ASP A 790 -1.31 -5.33 -2.17
C ASP A 790 -0.94 -6.22 -3.36
N THR A 791 0.29 -6.05 -3.85
CA THR A 791 0.88 -6.84 -4.94
C THR A 791 1.90 -7.86 -4.45
N LYS A 792 2.25 -7.81 -3.15
CA LYS A 792 3.34 -8.62 -2.56
C LYS A 792 2.84 -9.97 -2.03
N THR A 793 1.62 -10.03 -1.51
CA THR A 793 1.09 -11.27 -0.93
C THR A 793 0.74 -12.27 -2.03
N THR A 794 1.32 -13.45 -1.94
CA THR A 794 1.07 -14.58 -2.85
C THR A 794 0.30 -15.68 -2.14
N ILE A 795 -0.35 -16.58 -2.92
CA ILE A 795 -1.04 -17.74 -2.35
C ILE A 795 -0.07 -18.70 -1.62
N ASP A 796 1.19 -18.73 -2.01
CA ASP A 796 2.22 -19.55 -1.34
C ASP A 796 2.55 -18.99 0.04
N MET A 797 2.65 -17.67 0.19
CA MET A 797 2.83 -17.02 1.48
C MET A 797 1.64 -17.28 2.42
N VAL A 798 0.41 -17.18 1.89
CA VAL A 798 -0.82 -17.44 2.64
C VAL A 798 -0.91 -18.90 3.10
N ALA A 799 -0.33 -19.83 2.33
CA ALA A 799 -0.28 -21.25 2.67
C ALA A 799 0.80 -21.61 3.73
N SER A 800 1.53 -20.63 4.25
CA SER A 800 2.45 -20.80 5.38
C SER A 800 1.74 -20.55 6.71
N GLU A 801 2.04 -21.36 7.73
CA GLU A 801 1.52 -21.16 9.09
C GLU A 801 1.97 -19.82 9.70
N ASP A 802 3.17 -19.36 9.40
CA ASP A 802 3.72 -18.10 9.89
C ASP A 802 2.90 -16.88 9.46
N PHE A 803 2.14 -17.00 8.35
CA PHE A 803 1.25 -15.94 7.89
C PHE A 803 0.07 -15.70 8.85
N TRP A 804 -0.34 -16.73 9.61
CA TRP A 804 -1.53 -16.74 10.46
C TRP A 804 -1.20 -16.51 11.93
N THR A 805 -0.53 -15.40 12.24
CA THR A 805 -0.21 -15.02 13.62
C THR A 805 -1.50 -14.72 14.41
N GLU A 806 -1.58 -15.18 15.63
CA GLU A 806 -2.72 -14.94 16.51
C GLU A 806 -3.03 -13.43 16.64
N GLY A 807 -4.32 -13.07 16.58
CA GLY A 807 -4.76 -11.67 16.61
C GLY A 807 -4.68 -10.92 15.29
N SER A 808 -4.07 -11.50 14.24
CA SER A 808 -3.97 -10.86 12.92
C SER A 808 -5.11 -11.19 11.96
N TYR A 809 -6.10 -11.99 12.37
CA TYR A 809 -7.20 -12.48 11.55
C TYR A 809 -8.53 -12.44 12.30
N ILE A 810 -9.63 -12.48 11.54
CA ILE A 810 -10.98 -12.75 12.03
C ILE A 810 -11.18 -14.26 11.98
N GLU A 811 -11.77 -14.88 13.00
CA GLU A 811 -12.12 -16.29 12.98
C GLU A 811 -13.61 -16.50 13.14
N PHE A 812 -14.19 -17.33 12.28
CA PHE A 812 -15.54 -17.87 12.41
C PHE A 812 -15.46 -19.36 12.64
N GLN A 813 -16.24 -19.84 13.59
CA GLN A 813 -16.34 -21.25 13.91
C GLN A 813 -17.79 -21.72 13.69
N PHE A 814 -17.97 -22.69 12.81
CA PHE A 814 -19.27 -23.28 12.51
C PHE A 814 -19.30 -24.71 13.05
N PRO A 815 -20.23 -25.05 13.96
CA PRO A 815 -20.26 -26.38 14.57
C PRO A 815 -20.80 -27.43 13.59
N ALA A 816 -20.19 -28.62 13.58
CA ALA A 816 -20.69 -29.79 12.89
C ALA A 816 -21.83 -30.42 13.69
N SER A 817 -22.89 -29.68 13.95
CA SER A 817 -24.00 -30.03 14.80
C SER A 817 -24.98 -31.03 14.16
N GLY A 818 -24.76 -31.46 12.89
CA GLY A 818 -25.67 -32.34 12.18
C GLY A 818 -26.98 -31.65 11.75
N TYR A 819 -27.96 -32.43 11.36
CA TYR A 819 -29.27 -31.95 10.95
C TYR A 819 -30.36 -33.00 11.22
N TYR A 820 -31.63 -32.58 11.14
CA TYR A 820 -32.75 -33.49 11.10
C TYR A 820 -33.22 -33.61 9.65
N SER A 821 -33.32 -34.86 9.17
CA SER A 821 -33.84 -35.14 7.82
C SER A 821 -35.31 -34.78 7.74
N SER A 822 -35.82 -34.54 6.52
CA SER A 822 -37.24 -34.25 6.30
C SER A 822 -38.17 -35.37 6.83
N ALA A 823 -37.72 -36.61 6.88
CA ALA A 823 -38.45 -37.73 7.44
C ALA A 823 -38.61 -37.64 8.98
N ASN A 824 -37.66 -36.94 9.66
CA ASN A 824 -37.66 -36.78 11.11
C ASN A 824 -37.99 -35.33 11.55
N ALA A 825 -38.25 -34.45 10.61
CA ALA A 825 -38.45 -33.03 10.89
C ALA A 825 -39.73 -32.73 11.69
N ASP A 826 -40.74 -33.53 11.54
CA ASP A 826 -42.05 -33.38 12.25
C ASP A 826 -42.02 -33.91 13.68
N ASN A 827 -41.09 -34.80 13.97
CA ASN A 827 -40.91 -35.36 15.34
C ASN A 827 -39.41 -35.51 15.66
N PRO A 828 -38.68 -34.41 15.76
CA PRO A 828 -37.27 -34.46 15.99
C PRO A 828 -36.96 -34.83 17.49
N THR A 829 -36.07 -35.79 17.67
CA THR A 829 -35.56 -36.17 19.00
C THR A 829 -34.03 -36.15 18.97
N PRO A 830 -33.34 -35.97 20.12
CA PRO A 830 -31.88 -35.96 20.13
C PRO A 830 -31.23 -37.21 19.54
N GLU A 831 -31.93 -38.34 19.54
CA GLU A 831 -31.42 -39.61 19.04
C GLU A 831 -31.50 -39.73 17.50
N ASN A 832 -32.38 -38.99 16.85
CA ASN A 832 -32.57 -39.08 15.40
C ASN A 832 -31.88 -37.95 14.60
N ILE A 833 -30.94 -37.25 15.23
CA ILE A 833 -30.06 -36.28 14.56
C ILE A 833 -29.10 -37.01 13.59
N THR A 834 -29.02 -36.53 12.38
CA THR A 834 -28.23 -37.15 11.30
C THR A 834 -26.87 -36.46 11.22
N TYR A 835 -25.80 -37.23 11.08
CA TYR A 835 -24.42 -36.79 10.81
C TYR A 835 -23.84 -35.72 11.77
N ARG A 836 -24.17 -35.80 13.04
CA ARG A 836 -23.55 -34.99 14.07
C ARG A 836 -22.06 -35.29 14.18
N GLY A 837 -21.24 -34.25 14.36
CA GLY A 837 -19.78 -34.33 14.34
C GLY A 837 -19.19 -34.43 12.93
N VAL A 838 -20.04 -34.47 11.92
CA VAL A 838 -19.70 -34.73 10.51
C VAL A 838 -20.00 -33.56 9.62
N VAL A 839 -21.22 -33.07 9.69
CA VAL A 839 -21.73 -32.01 8.83
C VAL A 839 -22.28 -30.86 9.64
N GLY A 840 -22.10 -29.67 9.14
CA GLY A 840 -22.77 -28.48 9.62
C GLY A 840 -23.51 -27.80 8.49
N TYR A 841 -24.65 -27.20 8.86
CA TYR A 841 -25.50 -26.45 7.95
C TYR A 841 -25.93 -25.12 8.57
N SER A 842 -26.27 -24.16 7.72
CA SER A 842 -27.03 -22.97 8.11
C SER A 842 -27.83 -22.46 6.91
N TRP A 843 -29.12 -22.13 7.16
CA TRP A 843 -29.97 -21.57 6.10
C TRP A 843 -29.55 -20.17 5.68
N SER A 844 -29.72 -19.87 4.38
CA SER A 844 -29.78 -18.49 3.87
C SER A 844 -31.25 -18.07 3.64
N SER A 845 -31.46 -16.80 3.31
CA SER A 845 -32.77 -16.30 2.85
C SER A 845 -33.05 -16.62 1.39
N SER A 846 -32.06 -17.11 0.62
CA SER A 846 -32.15 -17.28 -0.83
C SER A 846 -32.72 -18.64 -1.23
N LEU A 847 -33.61 -18.63 -2.24
CA LEU A 847 -34.07 -19.83 -2.90
C LEU A 847 -33.18 -20.16 -4.11
N TRP A 848 -33.09 -21.44 -4.41
CA TRP A 848 -32.51 -21.89 -5.68
C TRP A 848 -33.40 -21.53 -6.88
N THR A 849 -32.81 -21.24 -8.02
CA THR A 849 -33.54 -20.79 -9.24
C THR A 849 -34.70 -21.69 -9.71
N GLY A 850 -34.76 -22.91 -9.25
CA GLY A 850 -35.87 -23.84 -9.51
C GLY A 850 -37.01 -23.77 -8.49
N GLY A 851 -36.89 -22.96 -7.40
CA GLY A 851 -37.96 -22.78 -6.40
C GLY A 851 -38.19 -23.94 -5.43
N SER A 852 -37.63 -25.11 -5.68
CA SER A 852 -37.86 -26.35 -4.90
C SER A 852 -36.85 -26.58 -3.76
N HIS A 853 -35.77 -25.79 -3.71
CA HIS A 853 -34.70 -25.91 -2.74
C HIS A 853 -34.32 -24.54 -2.19
N ALA A 854 -33.79 -24.52 -0.98
CA ALA A 854 -33.24 -23.30 -0.37
C ALA A 854 -31.71 -23.38 -0.26
N ARG A 855 -31.04 -22.22 -0.33
CA ARG A 855 -29.58 -22.11 -0.25
C ARG A 855 -29.12 -22.25 1.18
N THR A 856 -28.01 -22.95 1.38
CA THR A 856 -27.40 -23.20 2.69
C THR A 856 -25.90 -23.05 2.63
N LEU A 857 -25.30 -22.57 3.70
CA LEU A 857 -23.93 -22.91 4.04
C LEU A 857 -23.92 -24.39 4.44
N ASN A 858 -22.96 -25.12 3.94
CA ASN A 858 -22.77 -26.53 4.24
C ASN A 858 -21.30 -26.87 4.32
N PHE A 859 -20.94 -27.71 5.28
CA PHE A 859 -19.62 -28.32 5.32
C PHE A 859 -19.71 -29.74 5.85
N SER A 860 -18.72 -30.53 5.49
CA SER A 860 -18.53 -31.89 5.93
C SER A 860 -17.06 -32.18 6.25
N LEU A 861 -16.76 -33.41 6.54
CA LEU A 861 -15.37 -33.87 6.68
C LEU A 861 -14.54 -33.73 5.40
N ASN A 862 -15.19 -33.71 4.25
CA ASN A 862 -14.52 -33.69 2.96
C ASN A 862 -14.47 -32.31 2.34
N ASN A 863 -15.46 -31.47 2.59
CA ASN A 863 -15.64 -30.23 1.86
C ASN A 863 -16.44 -29.17 2.63
N ALA A 864 -16.44 -27.97 2.11
CA ALA A 864 -17.35 -26.90 2.48
C ALA A 864 -17.78 -26.09 1.26
N GLY A 865 -18.94 -25.46 1.31
CA GLY A 865 -19.44 -24.60 0.24
C GLY A 865 -20.85 -24.07 0.50
N VAL A 866 -21.39 -23.36 -0.47
CA VAL A 866 -22.78 -22.91 -0.46
C VAL A 866 -23.58 -23.86 -1.35
N HIS A 867 -24.54 -24.55 -0.75
CA HIS A 867 -25.34 -25.59 -1.38
C HIS A 867 -26.82 -25.21 -1.49
N HIS A 868 -27.61 -26.10 -2.07
CA HIS A 868 -29.07 -26.04 -2.06
C HIS A 868 -29.63 -27.38 -1.52
N VAL A 869 -30.59 -27.28 -0.61
CA VAL A 869 -31.20 -28.42 0.07
C VAL A 869 -32.71 -28.28 0.09
N ILE A 870 -33.42 -29.42 0.19
CA ILE A 870 -34.87 -29.41 0.32
C ILE A 870 -35.33 -28.66 1.59
N PRO A 871 -36.40 -27.85 1.51
CA PRO A 871 -36.84 -26.95 2.60
C PRO A 871 -37.29 -27.66 3.88
N GLY A 872 -37.60 -28.96 3.80
CA GLY A 872 -38.10 -29.76 4.89
C GLY A 872 -37.04 -30.28 5.89
N HIS A 873 -35.73 -30.11 5.63
CA HIS A 873 -34.72 -30.45 6.61
C HIS A 873 -34.64 -29.37 7.70
N ARG A 874 -34.21 -29.73 8.92
CA ARG A 874 -33.99 -28.79 9.99
C ARG A 874 -32.50 -28.51 10.18
N PHE A 875 -32.11 -27.25 10.11
CA PHE A 875 -30.76 -26.78 10.30
C PHE A 875 -30.69 -25.69 11.37
N PRO A 876 -29.54 -25.52 12.03
CA PRO A 876 -29.29 -24.35 12.86
C PRO A 876 -29.15 -23.08 12.01
N LEU A 877 -29.15 -21.93 12.65
CA LEU A 877 -29.05 -20.63 11.98
C LEU A 877 -27.80 -19.89 12.39
N ARG A 878 -27.12 -19.30 11.41
CA ARG A 878 -26.14 -18.24 11.58
C ARG A 878 -26.70 -16.99 10.90
N LEU A 879 -26.80 -15.91 11.65
CA LEU A 879 -27.37 -14.67 11.14
C LEU A 879 -26.30 -13.64 10.76
N VAL A 880 -26.75 -12.61 10.07
CA VAL A 880 -25.97 -11.43 9.79
C VAL A 880 -26.60 -10.22 10.50
N ARG A 881 -25.77 -9.34 11.03
CA ARG A 881 -26.19 -8.10 11.65
C ARG A 881 -26.60 -7.11 10.57
N VAL A 882 -27.74 -6.45 10.77
CA VAL A 882 -28.16 -5.32 9.92
C VAL A 882 -27.38 -4.10 10.36
N GLN A 883 -26.58 -3.55 9.45
CA GLN A 883 -25.86 -2.29 9.72
C GLN A 883 -26.85 -1.14 9.50
N LYS A 884 -26.97 -0.26 10.48
CA LYS A 884 -27.78 0.97 10.37
C LYS A 884 -26.98 2.05 9.68
#